data_5dd004d17f7afcef1c649e5933504363
#
_entry.id   5dd004d17f7afcef1c649e5933504363
#
_cell.length_a   1.000
_cell.length_b   1.000
_cell.length_c   1.000
_cell.angle_alpha   90.00
_cell.angle_beta   90.00
_cell.angle_gamma   90.00
#
_symmetry.space_group_name_H-M   'P 1'
#
loop_
_entity.id
_entity.type
_entity.pdbx_description
1 polymer ?
#
loop_
_entity_poly.entity_id
_entity_poly.type
_entity_poly.pdbx_seq_one_letter_code
_entity_poly.pdbx_strand_id
1 'polypeptide(L)'
;MELHNIRSEAKGLTTWGCMWKQGECPTDTQQRARKYFICQNDKGEKVSIQSRITAYWQDGSVKWSAHTADAERLGSHITMELSDTKPDMEMQNPVKIKEDDNGFCIHTKNMILHIAKKGNNLIDTAVINNVTRLKNVHPVLQLEEPMNWNEEEAHIVKSYTGVIEQVQVEECGELMIVIRYEGCHVNRDGVKKIPFIIRMTVGAELEDIHFVHTFLYDGDENRDYLKGIGIASEVAMQGELYNRHVKFMGDHGIFHEELVALRSWRPRVPQHIYEAQSAGQELKLTGTEKDIADQVLAATPYWSAYRLCQDSASHYSIQKKIADDNCCYIDCLHGMRTQGGTAFGSENGSITMSIRDFWQKYPTGYEWKNLDEDWAQAIMWFWSPQAKAMDFRHYANRGYNQVCYEGYDYKGADPVGIACTNECTIRLSGKMIPSDQDIEDFCHYVDKPALYVGTPQFYHDMRAFGYWSLPSYNSEMEQWLEEQLKTAADFYLQEVDQRGWYGMFNYGDFMHTYDAQRHQWRYDMGGYAWDNTELVPTLWLWLYFMRSGREDVFTLAEKLSRHASEIDVYHFGKYKGLGSRHNVRHWGCPCKEARIAMAAHHRFLYYLTGDRRLEDIFDELKDNELSFFNKDPLGDFYDKQNMTYPSHARSGPDWSSLCSNWMTCWERTGNTKYRDKITVGLEDIKKAPLQLISGPDFEFDPSTCHLRYIGERTTGGSHLQVCMGAPQVWLELADLLEDETFHKMLADLGRFYYLPREQQIEESHGIIGDREFTLPFMSAALGAYGAMYGKNVWLADRTWQILLQTMIHEGNHDGFQIQYLKDCGNQAKLAEIPWISTNFAAQWCLNVIMVLEFIRDELPQTMKQAQQLTQGGDDFLFHKA
;
A
#
# COMPACT_ATOMS: atom_id res chain seq x y z
N MET A 1 5.08 -26.73 -4.20
CA MET A 1 5.15 -25.57 -3.30
C MET A 1 3.96 -25.60 -2.37
N GLU A 2 4.19 -25.60 -1.07
CA GLU A 2 3.13 -25.54 -0.08
C GLU A 2 2.93 -24.08 0.36
N LEU A 3 1.67 -23.66 0.42
CA LEU A 3 1.25 -22.33 0.85
C LEU A 3 0.18 -22.47 1.94
N HIS A 4 0.16 -21.53 2.86
CA HIS A 4 -0.82 -21.48 3.93
C HIS A 4 -1.48 -20.11 4.00
N ASN A 5 -2.77 -20.10 4.33
CA ASN A 5 -3.50 -18.89 4.56
C ASN A 5 -3.08 -18.30 5.92
N ILE A 6 -2.49 -17.11 5.91
CA ILE A 6 -2.09 -16.41 7.15
C ILE A 6 -3.21 -15.54 7.73
N ARG A 7 -4.37 -15.49 7.08
CA ARG A 7 -5.57 -14.78 7.54
C ARG A 7 -6.68 -15.78 7.88
N SER A 8 -7.55 -15.43 8.82
CA SER A 8 -8.51 -16.37 9.40
C SER A 8 -9.68 -16.74 8.48
N GLU A 9 -10.05 -15.87 7.56
CA GLU A 9 -11.22 -16.03 6.70
C GLU A 9 -10.84 -16.45 5.29
N ALA A 10 -11.64 -17.33 4.71
CA ALA A 10 -11.46 -17.84 3.35
C ALA A 10 -12.76 -17.71 2.57
N LYS A 11 -13.12 -16.47 2.20
CA LYS A 11 -14.30 -16.15 1.39
C LYS A 11 -13.94 -15.27 0.20
N GLY A 12 -14.71 -15.37 -0.87
CA GLY A 12 -14.57 -14.58 -2.08
C GLY A 12 -13.35 -14.93 -2.92
N LEU A 13 -13.06 -14.09 -3.90
CA LEU A 13 -11.85 -14.24 -4.72
C LEU A 13 -10.61 -13.83 -3.93
N THR A 14 -9.58 -14.64 -3.99
CA THR A 14 -8.26 -14.32 -3.46
C THR A 14 -7.20 -14.54 -4.53
N THR A 15 -6.16 -13.68 -4.49
CA THR A 15 -5.00 -13.79 -5.38
C THR A 15 -3.74 -13.93 -4.56
N TRP A 16 -2.86 -14.84 -4.95
CA TRP A 16 -1.56 -15.08 -4.31
C TRP A 16 -0.46 -15.28 -5.33
N GLY A 17 0.79 -15.07 -4.91
CA GLY A 17 1.97 -15.26 -5.72
C GLY A 17 2.71 -16.56 -5.43
N CYS A 18 3.26 -17.18 -6.48
CA CYS A 18 4.12 -18.34 -6.40
C CYS A 18 5.47 -18.07 -7.05
N MET A 19 6.55 -18.43 -6.36
CA MET A 19 7.90 -18.39 -6.91
C MET A 19 8.34 -19.77 -7.39
N TRP A 20 8.94 -19.85 -8.56
CA TRP A 20 9.41 -21.07 -9.20
C TRP A 20 10.92 -21.05 -9.37
N LYS A 21 11.57 -22.22 -9.31
CA LYS A 21 13.02 -22.32 -9.55
C LYS A 21 13.32 -22.00 -10.99
N GLN A 22 14.50 -21.42 -11.21
CA GLN A 22 15.01 -21.16 -12.56
C GLN A 22 15.02 -22.45 -13.40
N GLY A 23 14.48 -22.37 -14.63
CA GLY A 23 14.36 -23.49 -15.56
C GLY A 23 13.20 -24.46 -15.27
N GLU A 24 12.53 -24.38 -14.11
CA GLU A 24 11.47 -25.33 -13.71
C GLU A 24 10.20 -25.19 -14.56
N CYS A 25 9.86 -23.95 -14.92
CA CYS A 25 8.71 -23.63 -15.78
C CYS A 25 9.18 -22.83 -17.01
N PRO A 26 9.62 -23.50 -18.07
CA PRO A 26 10.02 -22.85 -19.31
C PRO A 26 8.89 -22.10 -19.99
N THR A 27 9.21 -21.08 -20.79
CA THR A 27 8.23 -20.34 -21.58
C THR A 27 8.39 -20.60 -23.08
N ASP A 28 7.35 -20.26 -23.87
CA ASP A 28 7.41 -20.23 -25.32
C ASP A 28 7.91 -18.87 -25.85
N THR A 29 7.99 -18.74 -27.16
CA THR A 29 8.43 -17.49 -27.82
C THR A 29 7.48 -16.29 -27.59
N GLN A 30 6.29 -16.54 -27.07
CA GLN A 30 5.32 -15.50 -26.68
C GLN A 30 5.30 -15.31 -25.14
N GLN A 31 6.34 -15.77 -24.45
CA GLN A 31 6.49 -15.69 -23.00
C GLN A 31 5.34 -16.36 -22.20
N ARG A 32 4.66 -17.36 -22.78
CA ARG A 32 3.64 -18.14 -22.08
C ARG A 32 4.28 -19.38 -21.47
N ALA A 33 3.84 -19.75 -20.26
CA ALA A 33 4.29 -20.97 -19.59
C ALA A 33 4.03 -22.21 -20.47
N ARG A 34 5.02 -23.10 -20.58
CA ARG A 34 4.88 -24.39 -21.26
C ARG A 34 4.28 -25.45 -20.36
N LYS A 35 4.22 -25.21 -19.06
CA LYS A 35 3.58 -26.07 -18.06
C LYS A 35 2.29 -25.47 -17.55
N TYR A 36 1.43 -26.31 -17.05
CA TYR A 36 0.17 -25.92 -16.42
C TYR A 36 0.36 -25.83 -14.91
N PHE A 37 -0.17 -24.78 -14.32
CA PHE A 37 -0.23 -24.63 -12.87
C PHE A 37 -1.41 -25.41 -12.30
N ILE A 38 -1.16 -26.21 -11.28
CA ILE A 38 -2.18 -27.01 -10.59
C ILE A 38 -2.21 -26.60 -9.12
N CYS A 39 -3.41 -26.33 -8.62
CA CYS A 39 -3.67 -26.06 -7.21
C CYS A 39 -4.45 -27.23 -6.60
N GLN A 40 -4.01 -27.70 -5.44
CA GLN A 40 -4.72 -28.67 -4.62
C GLN A 40 -4.99 -28.05 -3.24
N ASN A 41 -6.19 -28.27 -2.73
CA ASN A 41 -6.57 -27.83 -1.37
C ASN A 41 -6.05 -28.80 -0.30
N ASP A 42 -6.33 -28.50 0.96
CA ASP A 42 -5.96 -29.31 2.13
C ASP A 42 -6.55 -30.73 2.14
N LYS A 43 -7.56 -31.00 1.31
CA LYS A 43 -8.15 -32.33 1.12
C LYS A 43 -7.52 -33.10 -0.05
N GLY A 44 -6.58 -32.52 -0.76
CA GLY A 44 -5.99 -33.07 -1.98
C GLY A 44 -6.87 -32.94 -3.23
N GLU A 45 -7.94 -32.14 -3.14
CA GLU A 45 -8.83 -31.89 -4.29
C GLU A 45 -8.23 -30.79 -5.16
N LYS A 46 -8.30 -30.99 -6.47
CA LYS A 46 -7.86 -29.94 -7.43
C LYS A 46 -8.86 -28.79 -7.41
N VAL A 47 -8.33 -27.56 -7.34
CA VAL A 47 -9.11 -26.33 -7.36
C VAL A 47 -8.86 -25.57 -8.66
N SER A 48 -9.95 -25.09 -9.28
CA SER A 48 -9.84 -24.23 -10.48
C SER A 48 -9.18 -22.91 -10.12
N ILE A 49 -8.11 -22.56 -10.85
CA ILE A 49 -7.36 -21.33 -10.70
C ILE A 49 -7.26 -20.58 -12.03
N GLN A 50 -7.19 -19.27 -11.94
CA GLN A 50 -6.82 -18.41 -13.08
C GLN A 50 -5.44 -17.85 -12.80
N SER A 51 -4.52 -17.96 -13.78
CA SER A 51 -3.09 -17.71 -13.54
C SER A 51 -2.53 -16.72 -14.53
N ARG A 52 -1.60 -15.87 -14.08
CA ARG A 52 -0.79 -15.00 -14.94
C ARG A 52 0.67 -15.00 -14.46
N ILE A 53 1.59 -14.82 -15.41
CA ILE A 53 3.02 -14.68 -15.08
C ILE A 53 3.28 -13.24 -14.63
N THR A 54 4.04 -13.08 -13.57
CA THR A 54 4.38 -11.77 -13.00
C THR A 54 5.88 -11.46 -13.08
N ALA A 55 6.74 -12.48 -13.22
CA ALA A 55 8.17 -12.27 -13.48
C ALA A 55 8.82 -13.48 -14.16
N TYR A 56 9.97 -13.22 -14.78
CA TYR A 56 10.80 -14.19 -15.48
C TYR A 56 12.22 -14.20 -14.89
N TRP A 57 12.88 -15.36 -14.95
CA TRP A 57 14.30 -15.49 -14.75
C TRP A 57 15.08 -15.03 -16.01
N GLN A 58 16.40 -14.90 -15.88
CA GLN A 58 17.27 -14.47 -16.99
C GLN A 58 17.23 -15.41 -18.19
N ASP A 59 16.98 -16.70 -17.96
CA ASP A 59 16.80 -17.73 -18.99
C ASP A 59 15.43 -17.71 -19.66
N GLY A 60 14.57 -16.78 -19.24
CA GLY A 60 13.20 -16.63 -19.71
C GLY A 60 12.19 -17.60 -19.10
N SER A 61 12.60 -18.47 -18.17
CA SER A 61 11.67 -19.30 -17.40
C SER A 61 10.86 -18.45 -16.41
N VAL A 62 9.69 -18.94 -15.98
CA VAL A 62 8.84 -18.25 -15.02
C VAL A 62 9.53 -18.16 -13.67
N LYS A 63 9.67 -16.93 -13.12
CA LYS A 63 10.17 -16.67 -11.77
C LYS A 63 9.02 -16.54 -10.78
N TRP A 64 8.02 -15.70 -11.11
CA TRP A 64 6.83 -15.51 -10.31
C TRP A 64 5.58 -15.63 -11.16
N SER A 65 4.53 -16.19 -10.57
CA SER A 65 3.18 -16.23 -11.14
C SER A 65 2.15 -15.86 -10.09
N ALA A 66 1.09 -15.16 -10.49
CA ALA A 66 -0.06 -14.87 -9.66
C ALA A 66 -1.21 -15.81 -10.02
N HIS A 67 -1.90 -16.30 -9.01
CA HIS A 67 -3.01 -17.22 -9.13
C HIS A 67 -4.21 -16.70 -8.36
N THR A 68 -5.40 -16.82 -8.96
CA THR A 68 -6.66 -16.43 -8.33
C THR A 68 -7.58 -17.64 -8.25
N ALA A 69 -8.26 -17.77 -7.12
CA ALA A 69 -9.33 -18.77 -6.93
C ALA A 69 -10.40 -18.24 -5.98
N ASP A 70 -11.50 -18.99 -5.90
CA ASP A 70 -12.48 -18.86 -4.83
C ASP A 70 -11.89 -19.42 -3.54
N ALA A 71 -11.70 -18.57 -2.55
CA ALA A 71 -11.06 -18.90 -1.27
C ALA A 71 -11.82 -20.00 -0.50
N GLU A 72 -13.15 -20.09 -0.64
CA GLU A 72 -13.95 -21.13 0.03
C GLU A 72 -13.57 -22.55 -0.42
N ARG A 73 -12.98 -22.68 -1.63
CA ARG A 73 -12.54 -23.95 -2.19
C ARG A 73 -11.12 -24.34 -1.81
N LEU A 74 -10.34 -23.40 -1.27
CA LEU A 74 -8.92 -23.60 -1.02
C LEU A 74 -8.63 -24.24 0.34
N GLY A 75 -9.39 -23.88 1.38
CA GLY A 75 -9.09 -24.29 2.76
C GLY A 75 -7.93 -23.50 3.36
N SER A 76 -7.32 -24.05 4.42
CA SER A 76 -6.24 -23.38 5.16
C SER A 76 -4.85 -23.56 4.54
N HIS A 77 -4.67 -24.61 3.75
CA HIS A 77 -3.40 -24.94 3.08
C HIS A 77 -3.67 -25.33 1.64
N ILE A 78 -2.74 -24.97 0.77
CA ILE A 78 -2.79 -25.36 -0.65
C ILE A 78 -1.42 -25.83 -1.11
N THR A 79 -1.43 -26.70 -2.10
CA THR A 79 -0.21 -27.14 -2.81
C THR A 79 -0.28 -26.68 -4.25
N MET A 80 0.78 -26.01 -4.70
CA MET A 80 0.95 -25.59 -6.08
C MET A 80 1.99 -26.46 -6.78
N GLU A 81 1.64 -26.97 -7.95
CA GLU A 81 2.47 -27.88 -8.74
C GLU A 81 2.48 -27.49 -10.22
N LEU A 82 3.51 -27.92 -10.92
CA LEU A 82 3.65 -27.80 -12.38
C LEU A 82 3.34 -29.13 -13.05
N SER A 83 2.56 -29.10 -14.12
CA SER A 83 2.21 -30.30 -14.92
C SER A 83 2.48 -30.06 -16.40
N ASP A 84 2.94 -31.10 -17.08
CA ASP A 84 3.09 -31.09 -18.54
C ASP A 84 1.73 -31.33 -19.25
N THR A 85 0.72 -31.80 -18.54
CA THR A 85 -0.63 -32.05 -19.08
C THR A 85 -1.64 -31.08 -18.49
N LYS A 86 -2.53 -30.58 -19.36
CA LYS A 86 -3.63 -29.74 -18.89
C LYS A 86 -4.49 -30.52 -17.87
N PRO A 87 -4.80 -29.94 -16.70
CA PRO A 87 -5.68 -30.56 -15.75
C PRO A 87 -7.07 -30.82 -16.39
N ASP A 88 -7.60 -32.00 -16.16
CA ASP A 88 -8.96 -32.35 -16.58
C ASP A 88 -9.96 -31.75 -15.59
N MET A 89 -10.19 -30.45 -15.74
CA MET A 89 -11.12 -29.67 -14.90
C MET A 89 -11.88 -28.71 -15.81
N GLU A 90 -13.18 -28.88 -15.88
CA GLU A 90 -14.08 -27.92 -16.52
C GLU A 90 -14.82 -27.12 -15.44
N MET A 91 -14.79 -25.81 -15.56
CA MET A 91 -15.60 -24.97 -14.70
C MET A 91 -17.07 -25.06 -15.10
N GLN A 92 -17.93 -25.41 -14.14
CA GLN A 92 -19.36 -25.63 -14.42
C GLN A 92 -20.06 -24.36 -14.91
N ASN A 93 -19.70 -23.21 -14.35
CA ASN A 93 -20.31 -21.93 -14.66
C ASN A 93 -19.23 -20.89 -14.95
N PRO A 94 -18.50 -20.98 -16.07
CA PRO A 94 -17.47 -20.00 -16.38
C PRO A 94 -18.08 -18.62 -16.61
N VAL A 95 -17.37 -17.58 -16.20
CA VAL A 95 -17.74 -16.22 -16.58
C VAL A 95 -17.54 -16.02 -18.07
N LYS A 96 -18.46 -15.32 -18.73
CA LYS A 96 -18.43 -15.07 -20.16
C LYS A 96 -18.59 -13.59 -20.45
N ILE A 97 -17.82 -13.11 -21.40
CA ILE A 97 -17.94 -11.73 -21.90
C ILE A 97 -18.31 -11.77 -23.39
N LYS A 98 -19.23 -10.92 -23.75
CA LYS A 98 -19.56 -10.62 -25.14
C LYS A 98 -19.30 -9.15 -25.39
N GLU A 99 -18.59 -8.86 -26.44
CA GLU A 99 -18.29 -7.49 -26.88
C GLU A 99 -19.07 -7.17 -28.13
N ASP A 100 -19.61 -5.95 -28.20
CA ASP A 100 -20.18 -5.38 -29.42
C ASP A 100 -19.65 -3.93 -29.62
N ASP A 101 -20.18 -3.23 -30.61
CA ASP A 101 -19.76 -1.86 -30.93
C ASP A 101 -20.02 -0.87 -29.77
N ASN A 102 -21.03 -1.14 -28.95
CA ASN A 102 -21.51 -0.25 -27.88
C ASN A 102 -20.89 -0.56 -26.51
N GLY A 103 -20.53 -1.83 -26.25
CA GLY A 103 -20.11 -2.19 -24.92
C GLY A 103 -19.73 -3.64 -24.72
N PHE A 104 -19.81 -4.04 -23.47
CA PHE A 104 -19.57 -5.40 -23.01
C PHE A 104 -20.78 -5.91 -22.23
N CYS A 105 -21.10 -7.18 -22.44
CA CYS A 105 -22.07 -7.90 -21.64
C CYS A 105 -21.36 -9.06 -20.94
N ILE A 106 -21.28 -9.01 -19.61
CA ILE A 106 -20.65 -10.04 -18.77
C ILE A 106 -21.74 -10.90 -18.16
N HIS A 107 -21.61 -12.23 -18.32
CA HIS A 107 -22.48 -13.21 -17.70
C HIS A 107 -21.70 -14.02 -16.68
N THR A 108 -22.10 -13.96 -15.44
CA THR A 108 -21.71 -14.89 -14.38
C THR A 108 -22.82 -15.92 -14.16
N LYS A 109 -22.66 -16.81 -13.19
CA LYS A 109 -23.70 -17.79 -12.81
C LYS A 109 -25.04 -17.11 -12.51
N ASN A 110 -25.03 -16.01 -11.78
CA ASN A 110 -26.22 -15.38 -11.21
C ASN A 110 -26.45 -13.96 -11.70
N MET A 111 -25.45 -13.31 -12.33
CA MET A 111 -25.53 -11.92 -12.74
C MET A 111 -25.31 -11.72 -14.25
N ILE A 112 -25.93 -10.68 -14.78
CA ILE A 112 -25.63 -10.12 -16.10
C ILE A 112 -25.30 -8.65 -15.92
N LEU A 113 -24.10 -8.23 -16.36
CA LEU A 113 -23.65 -6.85 -16.32
C LEU A 113 -23.56 -6.27 -17.72
N HIS A 114 -24.13 -5.08 -17.92
CA HIS A 114 -23.98 -4.30 -19.13
C HIS A 114 -23.08 -3.10 -18.86
N ILE A 115 -22.06 -2.92 -19.72
CA ILE A 115 -21.01 -1.92 -19.58
C ILE A 115 -20.85 -1.21 -20.93
N ALA A 116 -21.02 0.11 -20.96
CA ALA A 116 -20.75 0.89 -22.17
C ALA A 116 -19.24 1.17 -22.34
N LYS A 117 -18.78 1.26 -23.58
CA LYS A 117 -17.39 1.65 -23.88
C LYS A 117 -17.12 3.13 -23.67
N LYS A 118 -18.15 3.96 -23.56
CA LYS A 118 -18.07 5.42 -23.35
C LYS A 118 -19.25 5.88 -22.52
N GLY A 119 -19.10 7.01 -21.88
CA GLY A 119 -20.16 7.62 -21.08
C GLY A 119 -19.70 7.85 -19.65
N ASN A 120 -20.64 7.85 -18.72
CA ASN A 120 -20.34 8.13 -17.33
C ASN A 120 -20.30 6.86 -16.47
N ASN A 121 -20.90 5.78 -16.93
CA ASN A 121 -21.18 4.61 -16.11
C ASN A 121 -20.06 3.57 -16.21
N LEU A 122 -19.59 3.08 -15.08
CA LEU A 122 -18.79 1.87 -14.96
C LEU A 122 -19.65 0.63 -15.25
N ILE A 123 -20.92 0.66 -14.82
CA ILE A 123 -21.93 -0.34 -15.09
C ILE A 123 -23.22 0.38 -15.45
N ASP A 124 -23.78 0.10 -16.61
CA ASP A 124 -25.09 0.64 -16.99
C ASP A 124 -26.20 -0.07 -16.24
N THR A 125 -26.16 -1.42 -16.22
CA THR A 125 -27.12 -2.23 -15.47
C THR A 125 -26.49 -3.51 -14.97
N ALA A 126 -26.93 -3.95 -13.77
CA ALA A 126 -26.68 -5.28 -13.24
C ALA A 126 -28.01 -5.98 -12.97
N VAL A 127 -28.15 -7.18 -13.52
CA VAL A 127 -29.37 -7.99 -13.46
C VAL A 127 -29.10 -9.26 -12.68
N ILE A 128 -29.95 -9.56 -11.71
CA ILE A 128 -29.99 -10.84 -11.00
C ILE A 128 -31.39 -11.44 -11.08
N ASN A 129 -31.50 -12.73 -11.38
CA ASN A 129 -32.77 -13.42 -11.48
C ASN A 129 -33.77 -12.73 -12.43
N ASN A 130 -33.25 -12.18 -13.57
CA ASN A 130 -34.01 -11.42 -14.55
C ASN A 130 -34.61 -10.09 -14.03
N VAL A 131 -34.13 -9.59 -12.90
CA VAL A 131 -34.53 -8.28 -12.37
C VAL A 131 -33.32 -7.37 -12.32
N THR A 132 -33.46 -6.17 -12.88
CA THR A 132 -32.42 -5.13 -12.78
C THR A 132 -32.37 -4.65 -11.34
N ARG A 133 -31.24 -4.85 -10.68
CA ARG A 133 -31.01 -4.49 -9.27
C ARG A 133 -30.22 -3.22 -9.09
N LEU A 134 -29.28 -3.00 -9.98
CA LEU A 134 -28.34 -1.91 -9.93
C LEU A 134 -28.26 -1.28 -11.31
N LYS A 135 -28.21 0.03 -11.38
CA LYS A 135 -27.97 0.78 -12.62
C LYS A 135 -27.16 2.05 -12.35
N ASN A 136 -26.64 2.62 -13.44
CA ASN A 136 -25.96 3.92 -13.43
C ASN A 136 -24.83 3.99 -12.39
N VAL A 137 -23.99 2.95 -12.28
CA VAL A 137 -22.82 2.98 -11.38
C VAL A 137 -21.77 3.89 -12.00
N HIS A 138 -21.39 4.97 -11.29
CA HIS A 138 -20.48 5.98 -11.83
C HIS A 138 -19.63 6.65 -10.76
N PRO A 139 -18.42 7.14 -11.10
CA PRO A 139 -17.59 7.92 -10.19
C PRO A 139 -18.18 9.31 -9.94
N VAL A 140 -18.07 9.80 -8.72
CA VAL A 140 -18.51 11.14 -8.28
C VAL A 140 -17.42 11.87 -7.55
N LEU A 141 -17.35 13.20 -7.74
CA LEU A 141 -16.40 14.08 -7.10
C LEU A 141 -17.09 15.38 -6.66
N GLN A 142 -16.70 15.87 -5.50
CA GLN A 142 -17.04 17.20 -5.02
C GLN A 142 -15.74 17.94 -4.64
N LEU A 143 -15.56 19.13 -5.17
CA LEU A 143 -14.47 20.04 -4.80
C LEU A 143 -15.08 21.28 -4.15
N GLU A 144 -14.43 21.71 -3.07
CA GLU A 144 -14.78 22.92 -2.35
C GLU A 144 -13.79 24.01 -2.74
N GLU A 145 -14.30 25.14 -3.28
CA GLU A 145 -13.50 26.27 -3.71
C GLU A 145 -13.79 27.48 -2.80
N PRO A 146 -12.77 28.15 -2.24
CA PRO A 146 -12.97 29.40 -1.53
C PRO A 146 -13.41 30.49 -2.49
N MET A 147 -14.46 31.25 -2.15
CA MET A 147 -14.98 32.34 -3.00
C MET A 147 -14.09 33.55 -3.03
N ASN A 148 -13.49 33.93 -1.90
CA ASN A 148 -12.52 34.99 -1.79
C ASN A 148 -11.44 34.58 -0.79
N TRP A 149 -10.20 34.63 -1.21
CA TRP A 149 -9.05 34.26 -0.38
C TRP A 149 -8.86 35.15 0.86
N ASN A 150 -9.38 36.38 0.84
CA ASN A 150 -9.25 37.37 1.93
C ASN A 150 -10.52 37.59 2.74
N GLU A 151 -11.64 36.99 2.36
CA GLU A 151 -12.89 37.09 3.10
C GLU A 151 -13.16 35.75 3.78
N GLU A 152 -13.37 35.81 5.07
CA GLU A 152 -13.68 34.62 5.86
C GLU A 152 -14.90 33.90 5.28
N GLU A 153 -14.68 32.66 4.84
CA GLU A 153 -15.67 31.57 4.93
C GLU A 153 -16.77 31.42 3.87
N ALA A 154 -16.69 32.04 2.69
CA ALA A 154 -17.62 31.64 1.64
C ALA A 154 -16.96 30.59 0.74
N HIS A 155 -17.41 29.33 0.87
CA HIS A 155 -16.96 28.22 0.06
C HIS A 155 -18.07 27.74 -0.86
N ILE A 156 -17.73 27.46 -2.12
CA ILE A 156 -18.68 26.83 -3.07
C ILE A 156 -18.28 25.39 -3.30
N VAL A 157 -19.22 24.47 -3.15
CA VAL A 157 -19.05 23.07 -3.50
C VAL A 157 -19.46 22.88 -4.97
N LYS A 158 -18.54 22.43 -5.79
CA LYS A 158 -18.76 22.06 -7.20
C LYS A 158 -18.82 20.56 -7.32
N SER A 159 -19.84 20.04 -7.97
CA SER A 159 -20.04 18.62 -8.22
C SER A 159 -19.57 18.25 -9.63
N TYR A 160 -18.92 17.09 -9.73
CA TYR A 160 -18.40 16.52 -10.95
C TYR A 160 -18.87 15.06 -11.04
N THR A 161 -19.07 14.59 -12.25
CA THR A 161 -19.38 13.17 -12.55
C THR A 161 -18.25 12.58 -13.38
N GLY A 162 -17.90 11.33 -13.10
CA GLY A 162 -16.88 10.62 -13.88
C GLY A 162 -17.30 10.51 -15.35
N VAL A 163 -16.36 10.78 -16.25
CA VAL A 163 -16.48 10.52 -17.68
C VAL A 163 -15.40 9.53 -18.09
N ILE A 164 -15.82 8.41 -18.62
CA ILE A 164 -14.95 7.32 -19.04
C ILE A 164 -14.40 7.64 -20.43
N GLU A 165 -13.08 7.72 -20.54
CA GLU A 165 -12.37 7.99 -21.78
C GLU A 165 -11.94 6.69 -22.46
N GLN A 166 -11.57 5.66 -21.67
CA GLN A 166 -11.15 4.35 -22.13
C GLN A 166 -11.71 3.23 -21.25
N VAL A 167 -12.15 2.15 -21.89
CA VAL A 167 -12.51 0.88 -21.23
C VAL A 167 -11.74 -0.25 -21.89
N GLN A 168 -11.14 -1.10 -21.08
CA GLN A 168 -10.33 -2.22 -21.53
C GLN A 168 -10.64 -3.48 -20.72
N VAL A 169 -10.77 -4.62 -21.39
CA VAL A 169 -10.72 -5.94 -20.73
C VAL A 169 -9.26 -6.24 -20.44
N GLU A 170 -8.86 -6.06 -19.17
CA GLU A 170 -7.47 -6.24 -18.73
C GLU A 170 -7.15 -7.71 -18.51
N GLU A 171 -8.12 -8.48 -18.02
CA GLU A 171 -8.02 -9.92 -17.90
C GLU A 171 -9.36 -10.58 -18.20
N CYS A 172 -9.33 -11.70 -18.93
CA CYS A 172 -10.49 -12.50 -19.24
C CYS A 172 -10.13 -13.99 -19.10
N GLY A 173 -10.74 -14.65 -18.15
CA GLY A 173 -10.62 -16.09 -17.93
C GLY A 173 -11.97 -16.71 -17.58
N GLU A 174 -11.95 -18.00 -17.26
CA GLU A 174 -13.18 -18.73 -16.88
C GLU A 174 -13.63 -18.39 -15.45
N LEU A 175 -12.69 -18.04 -14.55
CA LEU A 175 -12.95 -17.78 -13.15
C LEU A 175 -13.34 -16.32 -12.89
N MET A 176 -12.66 -15.37 -13.54
CA MET A 176 -12.91 -13.95 -13.34
C MET A 176 -12.61 -13.12 -14.58
N ILE A 177 -13.20 -11.92 -14.60
CA ILE A 177 -12.93 -10.86 -15.58
C ILE A 177 -12.53 -9.61 -14.83
N VAL A 178 -11.52 -8.91 -15.36
CA VAL A 178 -11.10 -7.60 -14.89
C VAL A 178 -11.27 -6.58 -16.00
N ILE A 179 -12.07 -5.56 -15.73
CA ILE A 179 -12.27 -4.41 -16.62
C ILE A 179 -11.53 -3.21 -16.04
N ARG A 180 -10.71 -2.57 -16.85
CA ARG A 180 -10.01 -1.33 -16.53
C ARG A 180 -10.69 -0.15 -17.20
N TYR A 181 -10.95 0.89 -16.44
CA TYR A 181 -11.50 2.16 -16.88
C TYR A 181 -10.48 3.27 -16.63
N GLU A 182 -10.32 4.16 -17.59
CA GLU A 182 -9.59 5.40 -17.43
C GLU A 182 -10.51 6.58 -17.80
N GLY A 183 -10.39 7.68 -17.04
CA GLY A 183 -11.22 8.84 -17.27
C GLY A 183 -10.89 9.99 -16.30
N CYS A 184 -11.77 10.95 -16.26
CA CYS A 184 -11.68 12.10 -15.37
C CYS A 184 -13.08 12.53 -14.93
N HIS A 185 -13.14 13.33 -13.86
CA HIS A 185 -14.39 13.92 -13.41
C HIS A 185 -14.67 15.23 -14.17
N VAL A 186 -15.91 15.44 -14.59
CA VAL A 186 -16.32 16.60 -15.39
C VAL A 186 -17.51 17.27 -14.73
N ASN A 187 -17.47 18.58 -14.59
CA ASN A 187 -18.60 19.36 -14.08
C ASN A 187 -19.55 19.79 -15.22
N ARG A 188 -20.63 20.49 -14.87
CA ARG A 188 -21.65 20.99 -15.83
C ARG A 188 -21.08 21.98 -16.84
N ASP A 189 -19.97 22.66 -16.52
CA ASP A 189 -19.31 23.63 -17.39
C ASP A 189 -18.26 22.98 -18.31
N GLY A 190 -18.10 21.64 -18.25
CA GLY A 190 -17.12 20.88 -19.02
C GLY A 190 -15.71 20.92 -18.47
N VAL A 191 -15.50 21.42 -17.23
CA VAL A 191 -14.18 21.45 -16.59
C VAL A 191 -13.83 20.05 -16.13
N LYS A 192 -12.63 19.58 -16.51
CA LYS A 192 -12.07 18.29 -16.14
C LYS A 192 -11.19 18.43 -14.92
N LYS A 193 -11.35 17.54 -13.94
CA LYS A 193 -10.55 17.47 -12.71
C LYS A 193 -10.38 16.03 -12.24
N ILE A 194 -9.32 15.78 -11.52
CA ILE A 194 -9.04 14.53 -10.80
C ILE A 194 -9.23 13.31 -11.69
N PRO A 195 -8.26 13.01 -12.58
CA PRO A 195 -8.24 11.79 -13.36
C PRO A 195 -8.34 10.55 -12.48
N PHE A 196 -8.88 9.47 -13.02
CA PHE A 196 -8.99 8.20 -12.31
C PHE A 196 -8.60 7.00 -13.18
N ILE A 197 -8.15 5.95 -12.50
CA ILE A 197 -8.02 4.59 -13.01
C ILE A 197 -8.87 3.71 -12.10
N ILE A 198 -9.85 3.01 -12.66
CA ILE A 198 -10.71 2.12 -11.89
C ILE A 198 -10.63 0.72 -12.49
N ARG A 199 -10.44 -0.29 -11.63
CA ARG A 199 -10.57 -1.68 -12.02
C ARG A 199 -11.78 -2.28 -11.38
N MET A 200 -12.58 -2.96 -12.18
CA MET A 200 -13.74 -3.73 -11.73
C MET A 200 -13.45 -5.21 -11.94
N THR A 201 -13.60 -6.00 -10.90
CA THR A 201 -13.45 -7.46 -10.94
C THR A 201 -14.78 -8.13 -10.62
N VAL A 202 -15.15 -9.13 -11.43
CA VAL A 202 -16.29 -10.00 -11.19
C VAL A 202 -15.89 -11.46 -11.32
N GLY A 203 -16.36 -12.29 -10.39
CA GLY A 203 -16.11 -13.73 -10.36
C GLY A 203 -17.24 -14.54 -10.96
N ALA A 204 -16.94 -15.73 -11.44
CA ALA A 204 -17.87 -16.64 -12.14
C ALA A 204 -19.08 -17.06 -11.31
N GLU A 205 -18.86 -17.40 -10.03
CA GLU A 205 -19.90 -17.91 -9.15
C GLU A 205 -20.32 -16.96 -8.03
N LEU A 206 -19.69 -15.78 -7.95
CA LEU A 206 -19.96 -14.76 -6.95
C LEU A 206 -20.98 -13.72 -7.44
N GLU A 207 -21.68 -13.11 -6.51
CA GLU A 207 -22.59 -11.97 -6.73
C GLU A 207 -21.90 -10.65 -6.35
N ASP A 208 -20.56 -10.66 -6.26
CA ASP A 208 -19.72 -9.56 -5.84
C ASP A 208 -19.17 -8.81 -7.04
N ILE A 209 -19.16 -7.49 -6.91
CA ILE A 209 -18.54 -6.57 -7.85
C ILE A 209 -17.49 -5.78 -7.06
N HIS A 210 -16.23 -6.08 -7.29
CA HIS A 210 -15.12 -5.45 -6.59
C HIS A 210 -14.53 -4.31 -7.44
N PHE A 211 -14.29 -3.16 -6.81
CA PHE A 211 -13.67 -1.99 -7.41
C PHE A 211 -12.37 -1.62 -6.71
N VAL A 212 -11.33 -1.38 -7.49
CA VAL A 212 -10.09 -0.71 -7.10
C VAL A 212 -10.08 0.65 -7.78
N HIS A 213 -10.31 1.70 -7.01
CA HIS A 213 -10.45 3.08 -7.48
C HIS A 213 -9.20 3.88 -7.12
N THR A 214 -8.43 4.28 -8.12
CA THR A 214 -7.28 5.19 -7.99
C THR A 214 -7.66 6.53 -8.57
N PHE A 215 -7.50 7.59 -7.79
CA PHE A 215 -7.54 8.95 -8.31
C PHE A 215 -6.17 9.60 -8.28
N LEU A 216 -5.94 10.54 -9.19
CA LEU A 216 -4.70 11.31 -9.30
C LEU A 216 -5.03 12.79 -9.09
N TYR A 217 -4.31 13.46 -8.21
CA TYR A 217 -4.58 14.86 -7.92
C TYR A 217 -3.91 15.79 -8.96
N ASP A 218 -4.73 16.51 -9.72
CA ASP A 218 -4.35 17.51 -10.71
C ASP A 218 -4.89 18.91 -10.40
N GLY A 219 -5.40 19.09 -9.17
CA GLY A 219 -6.01 20.33 -8.72
C GLY A 219 -5.01 21.44 -8.42
N ASP A 220 -5.53 22.65 -8.23
CA ASP A 220 -4.81 23.76 -7.63
C ASP A 220 -5.01 23.69 -6.11
N GLU A 221 -3.92 23.53 -5.37
CA GLU A 221 -3.95 23.37 -3.90
C GLU A 221 -4.58 24.56 -3.18
N ASN A 222 -4.64 25.72 -3.83
CA ASN A 222 -5.24 26.93 -3.27
C ASN A 222 -6.75 27.05 -3.56
N ARG A 223 -7.29 26.19 -4.43
CA ARG A 223 -8.67 26.29 -4.91
C ARG A 223 -9.47 25.02 -4.87
N ASP A 224 -8.83 23.86 -5.10
CA ASP A 224 -9.50 22.60 -5.32
C ASP A 224 -9.38 21.70 -4.08
N TYR A 225 -10.14 22.00 -3.02
CA TYR A 225 -10.17 21.20 -1.81
C TYR A 225 -11.08 20.00 -2.00
N LEU A 226 -10.58 18.80 -1.70
CA LEU A 226 -11.33 17.57 -1.87
C LEU A 226 -12.45 17.49 -0.83
N LYS A 227 -13.70 17.70 -1.25
CA LYS A 227 -14.89 17.66 -0.41
C LYS A 227 -15.56 16.30 -0.41
N GLY A 228 -15.53 15.59 -1.53
CA GLY A 228 -16.08 14.26 -1.65
C GLY A 228 -15.55 13.54 -2.88
N ILE A 229 -15.24 12.23 -2.74
CA ILE A 229 -14.91 11.36 -3.86
C ILE A 229 -15.43 9.96 -3.57
N GLY A 230 -16.06 9.32 -4.56
CA GLY A 230 -16.67 8.02 -4.37
C GLY A 230 -17.29 7.43 -5.62
N ILE A 231 -18.12 6.41 -5.40
CA ILE A 231 -18.89 5.72 -6.46
C ILE A 231 -20.38 5.81 -6.09
N ALA A 232 -21.18 6.32 -7.03
CA ALA A 232 -22.63 6.41 -6.91
C ALA A 232 -23.29 5.33 -7.77
N SER A 233 -24.50 4.93 -7.36
CA SER A 233 -25.33 3.97 -8.08
C SER A 233 -26.81 4.19 -7.78
N GLU A 234 -27.68 3.64 -8.61
CA GLU A 234 -29.10 3.54 -8.35
C GLU A 234 -29.49 2.07 -8.12
N VAL A 235 -30.21 1.82 -7.01
CA VAL A 235 -30.58 0.49 -6.54
C VAL A 235 -32.09 0.34 -6.55
N ALA A 236 -32.59 -0.78 -7.08
CA ALA A 236 -34.04 -1.04 -7.13
C ALA A 236 -34.64 -1.27 -5.74
N MET A 237 -35.68 -0.51 -5.42
CA MET A 237 -36.41 -0.51 -4.14
C MET A 237 -37.91 -0.68 -4.39
N GLN A 238 -38.31 -1.80 -4.96
CA GLN A 238 -39.71 -2.09 -5.26
C GLN A 238 -40.38 -2.79 -4.09
N GLY A 239 -41.71 -2.75 -4.08
CA GLY A 239 -42.53 -3.37 -3.04
C GLY A 239 -42.95 -2.40 -1.94
N GLU A 240 -43.55 -2.96 -0.91
CA GLU A 240 -44.17 -2.19 0.18
C GLU A 240 -43.12 -1.47 1.06
N LEU A 241 -43.40 -0.25 1.49
CA LEU A 241 -42.48 0.54 2.31
C LEU A 241 -42.12 -0.14 3.63
N TYR A 242 -43.04 -0.88 4.23
CA TYR A 242 -42.78 -1.61 5.46
C TYR A 242 -41.90 -2.85 5.30
N ASN A 243 -41.61 -3.27 4.08
CA ASN A 243 -40.66 -4.34 3.73
C ASN A 243 -39.30 -3.77 3.23
N ARG A 244 -39.08 -2.46 3.36
CA ARG A 244 -37.79 -1.86 3.03
C ARG A 244 -36.98 -1.65 4.29
N HIS A 245 -35.79 -2.18 4.32
CA HIS A 245 -34.91 -2.24 5.48
C HIS A 245 -33.54 -1.67 5.19
N VAL A 246 -32.89 -1.15 6.24
CA VAL A 246 -31.52 -0.63 6.23
C VAL A 246 -30.74 -1.25 7.38
N LYS A 247 -29.46 -1.54 7.15
CA LYS A 247 -28.53 -2.04 8.14
C LYS A 247 -27.18 -1.36 8.03
N PHE A 248 -26.59 -1.01 9.17
CA PHE A 248 -25.23 -0.47 9.27
C PHE A 248 -24.47 -1.18 10.38
N MET A 249 -23.26 -1.61 10.07
CA MET A 249 -22.35 -2.18 11.06
C MET A 249 -21.82 -1.07 11.98
N GLY A 250 -21.98 -1.22 13.28
CA GLY A 250 -21.39 -0.38 14.31
C GLY A 250 -20.25 -1.06 15.04
N ASP A 251 -19.71 -0.43 16.07
CA ASP A 251 -18.68 -1.00 16.94
C ASP A 251 -19.25 -1.95 18.02
N HIS A 252 -20.58 -1.96 18.21
CA HIS A 252 -21.26 -2.81 19.18
C HIS A 252 -22.41 -3.62 18.56
N GLY A 253 -22.34 -3.96 17.28
CA GLY A 253 -23.33 -4.71 16.54
C GLY A 253 -23.91 -3.94 15.35
N ILE A 254 -24.97 -4.48 14.77
CA ILE A 254 -25.60 -3.94 13.58
C ILE A 254 -26.82 -3.11 13.94
N PHE A 255 -26.81 -1.84 13.53
CA PHE A 255 -27.99 -1.00 13.51
C PHE A 255 -28.92 -1.47 12.39
N HIS A 256 -30.19 -1.76 12.74
CA HIS A 256 -31.19 -2.26 11.80
C HIS A 256 -32.50 -1.46 11.99
N GLU A 257 -33.02 -0.93 10.90
CA GLU A 257 -34.34 -0.27 10.86
C GLU A 257 -35.09 -0.56 9.56
N GLU A 258 -36.39 -0.44 9.62
CA GLU A 258 -37.33 -0.34 8.53
C GLU A 258 -37.63 1.14 8.18
N LEU A 259 -38.01 1.44 6.93
CA LEU A 259 -38.31 2.83 6.54
C LEU A 259 -39.57 3.36 7.25
N VAL A 260 -40.47 2.49 7.64
CA VAL A 260 -41.63 2.81 8.44
C VAL A 260 -41.94 1.65 9.37
N ALA A 261 -41.93 1.91 10.66
CA ALA A 261 -42.26 0.88 11.65
C ALA A 261 -43.79 0.68 11.75
N LEU A 262 -44.26 -0.52 11.52
CA LEU A 262 -45.66 -0.90 11.72
C LEU A 262 -45.94 -1.06 13.22
N ARG A 263 -45.86 0.07 13.96
CA ARG A 263 -46.11 0.13 15.39
C ARG A 263 -47.02 1.33 15.70
N SER A 264 -48.24 1.04 16.06
CA SER A 264 -49.22 2.07 16.40
C SER A 264 -50.19 1.56 17.46
N TRP A 265 -50.74 2.49 18.23
CA TRP A 265 -51.82 2.23 19.18
C TRP A 265 -53.22 2.48 18.60
N ARG A 266 -53.29 3.31 17.55
CA ARG A 266 -54.56 3.67 16.89
C ARG A 266 -54.32 3.92 15.40
N PRO A 267 -54.61 2.96 14.49
CA PRO A 267 -55.09 1.58 14.85
C PRO A 267 -54.01 0.80 15.58
N ARG A 268 -54.44 -0.16 16.41
CA ARG A 268 -53.51 -1.06 17.11
C ARG A 268 -52.96 -2.09 16.12
N VAL A 269 -51.68 -2.04 15.87
CA VAL A 269 -50.98 -3.04 15.09
C VAL A 269 -50.80 -4.31 15.95
N PRO A 270 -51.14 -5.53 15.45
CA PRO A 270 -50.79 -6.79 16.12
C PRO A 270 -49.29 -6.89 16.37
N GLN A 271 -48.90 -7.33 17.56
CA GLN A 271 -47.46 -7.36 17.95
C GLN A 271 -46.62 -8.27 17.06
N HIS A 272 -47.18 -9.42 16.60
CA HIS A 272 -46.45 -10.36 15.74
C HIS A 272 -46.07 -9.74 14.39
N ILE A 273 -46.83 -8.78 13.87
CA ILE A 273 -46.49 -8.05 12.64
C ILE A 273 -45.22 -7.23 12.85
N TYR A 274 -45.20 -6.46 13.95
CA TYR A 274 -44.04 -5.63 14.27
C TYR A 274 -42.81 -6.47 14.60
N GLU A 275 -42.97 -7.57 15.33
CA GLU A 275 -41.88 -8.51 15.65
C GLU A 275 -41.28 -9.13 14.38
N ALA A 276 -42.13 -9.59 13.44
CA ALA A 276 -41.68 -10.13 12.15
C ALA A 276 -40.99 -9.05 11.30
N GLN A 277 -41.53 -7.85 11.26
CA GLN A 277 -40.91 -6.71 10.56
C GLN A 277 -39.52 -6.41 11.13
N SER A 278 -39.43 -6.21 12.45
CA SER A 278 -38.15 -5.90 13.12
C SER A 278 -37.10 -7.00 12.99
N ALA A 279 -37.55 -8.26 12.76
CA ALA A 279 -36.69 -9.38 12.45
C ALA A 279 -36.24 -9.42 10.96
N GLY A 280 -36.66 -8.47 10.12
CA GLY A 280 -36.35 -8.43 8.70
C GLY A 280 -37.10 -9.49 7.87
N GLN A 281 -38.23 -9.98 8.34
CA GLN A 281 -39.05 -10.93 7.62
C GLN A 281 -40.00 -10.21 6.66
N GLU A 282 -40.17 -10.74 5.45
CA GLU A 282 -41.10 -10.22 4.46
C GLU A 282 -42.55 -10.36 4.97
N LEU A 283 -43.24 -9.23 5.11
CA LEU A 283 -44.65 -9.20 5.51
C LEU A 283 -45.55 -9.30 4.28
N LYS A 284 -46.36 -10.36 4.23
CA LYS A 284 -47.41 -10.57 3.21
C LYS A 284 -48.78 -10.32 3.81
N LEU A 285 -49.07 -9.05 4.12
CA LEU A 285 -50.29 -8.67 4.80
C LEU A 285 -51.51 -8.72 3.88
N THR A 286 -52.63 -9.22 4.40
CA THR A 286 -53.91 -9.29 3.66
C THR A 286 -55.06 -8.95 4.55
N GLY A 287 -56.24 -8.53 3.98
CA GLY A 287 -57.46 -8.23 4.73
C GLY A 287 -57.27 -7.19 5.80
N THR A 288 -57.76 -7.43 7.00
CA THR A 288 -57.72 -6.47 8.10
C THR A 288 -56.30 -6.06 8.52
N GLU A 289 -55.34 -6.92 8.41
CA GLU A 289 -53.93 -6.59 8.70
C GLU A 289 -53.37 -5.61 7.69
N LYS A 290 -53.67 -5.77 6.40
CA LYS A 290 -53.29 -4.81 5.35
C LYS A 290 -53.99 -3.47 5.56
N ASP A 291 -55.32 -3.50 5.89
CA ASP A 291 -56.07 -2.26 6.16
C ASP A 291 -55.45 -1.44 7.31
N ILE A 292 -55.02 -2.15 8.37
CA ILE A 292 -54.31 -1.53 9.50
C ILE A 292 -52.97 -0.96 9.08
N ALA A 293 -52.15 -1.71 8.33
CA ALA A 293 -50.87 -1.26 7.83
C ALA A 293 -51.03 -0.02 6.95
N ASP A 294 -52.00 0.02 6.04
CA ASP A 294 -52.28 1.16 5.17
C ASP A 294 -52.69 2.40 5.93
N GLN A 295 -53.46 2.24 7.01
CA GLN A 295 -53.82 3.37 7.91
C GLN A 295 -52.58 3.90 8.65
N VAL A 296 -51.66 3.04 9.07
CA VAL A 296 -50.41 3.46 9.71
C VAL A 296 -49.52 4.19 8.70
N LEU A 297 -49.36 3.66 7.50
CA LEU A 297 -48.59 4.30 6.44
C LEU A 297 -49.12 5.69 6.09
N ALA A 298 -50.41 5.83 6.00
CA ALA A 298 -51.07 7.12 5.69
C ALA A 298 -50.91 8.19 6.80
N ALA A 299 -50.62 7.76 8.04
CA ALA A 299 -50.52 8.65 9.21
C ALA A 299 -49.08 8.85 9.71
N THR A 300 -48.10 8.09 9.20
CA THR A 300 -46.76 8.08 9.74
C THR A 300 -45.76 8.55 8.65
N PRO A 301 -44.89 9.54 8.94
CA PRO A 301 -43.78 9.85 8.03
C PRO A 301 -42.86 8.66 7.94
N TYR A 302 -42.27 8.49 6.77
CA TYR A 302 -41.29 7.43 6.49
C TYR A 302 -39.91 8.01 6.22
N TRP A 303 -38.88 7.19 6.46
CA TRP A 303 -37.49 7.57 6.29
C TRP A 303 -37.07 7.36 4.84
N SER A 304 -36.58 8.41 4.19
CA SER A 304 -36.17 8.39 2.77
C SER A 304 -34.68 8.38 2.61
N ALA A 305 -33.94 8.88 3.57
CA ALA A 305 -32.50 9.00 3.47
C ALA A 305 -31.78 8.55 4.75
N TYR A 306 -30.66 7.89 4.58
CA TYR A 306 -29.71 7.52 5.63
C TYR A 306 -28.29 7.87 5.21
N ARG A 307 -27.45 8.14 6.19
CA ARG A 307 -26.01 8.32 5.98
C ARG A 307 -25.22 7.81 7.17
N LEU A 308 -24.04 7.26 6.88
CA LEU A 308 -23.02 6.92 7.86
C LEU A 308 -21.75 7.69 7.48
N CYS A 309 -21.10 8.30 8.47
CA CYS A 309 -19.81 8.95 8.28
C CYS A 309 -18.87 8.58 9.42
N GLN A 310 -17.72 8.01 9.09
CA GLN A 310 -16.57 7.89 9.98
C GLN A 310 -15.72 9.14 9.77
N ASP A 311 -15.85 10.14 10.60
CA ASP A 311 -15.21 11.45 10.42
C ASP A 311 -13.83 11.57 11.06
N SER A 312 -13.48 10.62 11.92
CA SER A 312 -12.16 10.50 12.53
C SER A 312 -11.85 9.04 12.89
N ALA A 313 -10.63 8.74 13.33
CA ALA A 313 -10.27 7.40 13.80
C ALA A 313 -11.00 6.97 15.10
N SER A 314 -11.77 7.85 15.70
CA SER A 314 -12.42 7.62 16.99
C SER A 314 -13.87 8.09 17.04
N HIS A 315 -14.48 8.41 15.90
CA HIS A 315 -15.88 8.81 15.86
C HIS A 315 -16.55 8.48 14.52
N TYR A 316 -17.74 7.88 14.60
CA TYR A 316 -18.69 7.79 13.49
C TYR A 316 -20.10 8.14 13.95
N SER A 317 -20.94 8.54 12.99
CA SER A 317 -22.37 8.77 13.20
C SER A 317 -23.22 8.13 12.12
N ILE A 318 -24.41 7.65 12.51
CA ILE A 318 -25.48 7.22 11.61
C ILE A 318 -26.62 8.19 11.77
N GLN A 319 -27.13 8.70 10.66
CA GLN A 319 -28.19 9.70 10.65
C GLN A 319 -29.26 9.36 9.61
N LYS A 320 -30.49 9.81 9.82
CA LYS A 320 -31.62 9.61 8.91
C LYS A 320 -32.45 10.87 8.72
N LYS A 321 -33.23 10.89 7.63
CA LYS A 321 -34.07 12.02 7.24
C LYS A 321 -35.31 11.53 6.51
N ILE A 322 -36.44 12.23 6.72
CA ILE A 322 -37.68 12.01 5.96
C ILE A 322 -37.59 12.63 4.55
N ALA A 323 -38.55 12.29 3.69
CA ALA A 323 -38.63 12.78 2.30
C ALA A 323 -39.08 14.25 2.21
N ASP A 324 -38.40 15.15 2.94
CA ASP A 324 -38.65 16.60 2.90
C ASP A 324 -37.32 17.35 2.88
N ASP A 325 -37.10 18.13 1.86
CA ASP A 325 -35.84 18.86 1.66
C ASP A 325 -35.57 19.89 2.76
N ASN A 326 -36.63 20.39 3.41
CA ASN A 326 -36.51 21.35 4.51
C ASN A 326 -36.22 20.71 5.87
N CYS A 327 -36.28 19.38 5.98
CA CYS A 327 -35.96 18.67 7.21
C CYS A 327 -34.44 18.43 7.35
N CYS A 328 -33.96 18.55 8.59
CA CYS A 328 -32.58 18.17 8.92
C CYS A 328 -32.47 16.64 9.12
N TYR A 329 -31.24 16.15 9.04
CA TYR A 329 -30.92 14.81 9.52
C TYR A 329 -31.02 14.74 11.03
N ILE A 330 -31.49 13.61 11.54
CA ILE A 330 -31.50 13.30 12.97
C ILE A 330 -30.51 12.16 13.23
N ASP A 331 -29.91 12.19 14.42
CA ASP A 331 -28.95 11.18 14.83
C ASP A 331 -29.66 9.89 15.24
N CYS A 332 -29.09 8.74 14.81
CA CYS A 332 -29.57 7.42 15.18
C CYS A 332 -28.60 6.73 16.12
N LEU A 333 -27.30 6.78 15.79
CA LEU A 333 -26.25 6.07 16.52
C LEU A 333 -24.91 6.80 16.34
N HIS A 334 -24.09 6.73 17.37
CA HIS A 334 -22.70 7.16 17.38
C HIS A 334 -21.83 6.05 17.93
N GLY A 335 -20.58 6.02 17.53
CA GLY A 335 -19.58 5.10 18.07
C GLY A 335 -18.17 5.53 17.71
N MET A 336 -17.20 4.67 17.96
CA MET A 336 -15.79 5.00 17.73
C MET A 336 -15.31 4.56 16.35
N ARG A 337 -15.38 3.25 16.06
CA ARG A 337 -14.78 2.65 14.84
C ARG A 337 -15.75 1.65 14.24
N THR A 338 -16.31 1.94 13.10
CA THR A 338 -17.10 0.94 12.35
C THR A 338 -16.26 0.31 11.26
N GLN A 339 -16.43 -0.99 11.05
CA GLN A 339 -15.80 -1.69 9.92
C GLN A 339 -16.44 -1.31 8.56
N GLY A 340 -17.57 -0.58 8.58
CA GLY A 340 -18.19 -0.03 7.39
C GLY A 340 -19.04 -1.01 6.58
N GLY A 341 -19.37 -2.17 7.10
CA GLY A 341 -20.34 -3.07 6.47
C GLY A 341 -21.75 -2.48 6.51
N THR A 342 -22.46 -2.50 5.39
CA THR A 342 -23.77 -1.92 5.30
C THR A 342 -24.65 -2.60 4.25
N ALA A 343 -25.98 -2.57 4.46
CA ALA A 343 -26.92 -3.14 3.51
C ALA A 343 -28.26 -2.41 3.53
N PHE A 344 -28.94 -2.39 2.40
CA PHE A 344 -30.35 -2.05 2.33
C PHE A 344 -31.06 -2.86 1.24
N GLY A 345 -32.37 -2.98 1.35
CA GLY A 345 -33.10 -3.77 0.39
C GLY A 345 -34.62 -3.70 0.58
N SER A 346 -35.31 -4.42 -0.29
CA SER A 346 -36.75 -4.51 -0.40
C SER A 346 -37.18 -5.92 -0.82
N GLU A 347 -38.47 -6.15 -1.01
CA GLU A 347 -39.03 -7.46 -1.42
C GLU A 347 -38.29 -8.11 -2.60
N ASN A 348 -37.74 -7.28 -3.49
CA ASN A 348 -37.05 -7.78 -4.68
C ASN A 348 -35.59 -8.15 -4.46
N GLY A 349 -35.01 -7.89 -3.30
CA GLY A 349 -33.62 -8.19 -2.91
C GLY A 349 -32.92 -7.00 -2.31
N SER A 350 -31.65 -7.22 -2.00
CA SER A 350 -30.80 -6.28 -1.27
C SER A 350 -29.46 -6.05 -1.95
N ILE A 351 -28.81 -4.96 -1.52
CA ILE A 351 -27.42 -4.65 -1.79
C ILE A 351 -26.66 -4.60 -0.46
N THR A 352 -25.48 -5.19 -0.45
CA THR A 352 -24.51 -5.06 0.64
C THR A 352 -23.27 -4.34 0.11
N MET A 353 -22.71 -3.43 0.88
CA MET A 353 -21.56 -2.61 0.50
C MET A 353 -20.54 -2.60 1.62
N SER A 354 -19.25 -2.61 1.23
CA SER A 354 -18.12 -2.41 2.14
C SER A 354 -16.99 -1.70 1.44
N ILE A 355 -16.33 -0.80 2.16
CA ILE A 355 -15.09 -0.12 1.76
C ILE A 355 -13.98 -0.68 2.62
N ARG A 356 -12.88 -1.09 1.99
CA ARG A 356 -11.70 -1.63 2.69
C ARG A 356 -11.02 -0.55 3.52
N ASP A 357 -10.55 -0.90 4.73
CA ASP A 357 -9.93 0.04 5.69
C ASP A 357 -10.87 1.21 6.05
N PHE A 358 -12.16 0.95 6.24
CA PHE A 358 -13.20 1.98 6.34
C PHE A 358 -12.88 3.05 7.40
N TRP A 359 -12.67 2.65 8.66
CA TRP A 359 -12.39 3.61 9.72
C TRP A 359 -10.94 4.11 9.71
N GLN A 360 -9.99 3.29 9.22
CA GLN A 360 -8.58 3.64 9.15
C GLN A 360 -8.32 4.77 8.14
N LYS A 361 -9.04 4.75 7.03
CA LYS A 361 -8.91 5.75 5.94
C LYS A 361 -9.94 6.87 6.02
N TYR A 362 -10.42 7.17 7.24
CA TYR A 362 -11.36 8.28 7.39
C TYR A 362 -10.92 9.55 6.62
N PRO A 363 -11.88 10.44 6.22
CA PRO A 363 -13.31 10.37 6.44
C PRO A 363 -14.02 9.57 5.34
N THR A 364 -14.47 8.37 5.67
CA THR A 364 -15.24 7.51 4.77
C THR A 364 -16.73 7.56 5.10
N GLY A 365 -17.58 7.13 4.20
CA GLY A 365 -19.01 7.11 4.49
C GLY A 365 -19.88 6.49 3.43
N TYR A 366 -21.17 6.40 3.77
CA TYR A 366 -22.24 6.02 2.86
C TYR A 366 -23.34 7.07 2.91
N GLU A 367 -24.00 7.29 1.79
CA GLU A 367 -25.18 8.15 1.69
C GLU A 367 -26.23 7.47 0.82
N TRP A 368 -27.40 7.29 1.35
CA TRP A 368 -28.56 6.73 0.67
C TRP A 368 -29.71 7.73 0.65
N LYS A 369 -30.34 7.90 -0.49
CA LYS A 369 -31.46 8.80 -0.71
C LYS A 369 -32.55 8.12 -1.50
N ASN A 370 -33.77 8.63 -1.42
CA ASN A 370 -34.93 8.17 -2.17
C ASN A 370 -35.23 6.68 -1.91
N LEU A 371 -34.99 6.22 -0.67
CA LEU A 371 -35.29 4.83 -0.29
C LEU A 371 -36.78 4.48 -0.38
N ASP A 372 -37.63 5.49 -0.36
CA ASP A 372 -39.11 5.41 -0.54
C ASP A 372 -39.55 5.33 -2.01
N GLU A 373 -38.66 5.67 -2.96
CA GLU A 373 -38.89 5.60 -4.40
C GLU A 373 -38.62 4.19 -4.97
N ASP A 374 -38.93 3.98 -6.26
CA ASP A 374 -38.62 2.72 -6.95
C ASP A 374 -37.12 2.52 -7.16
N TRP A 375 -36.35 3.58 -7.16
CA TRP A 375 -34.90 3.61 -7.32
C TRP A 375 -34.27 4.51 -6.24
N ALA A 376 -33.58 3.88 -5.31
CA ALA A 376 -32.75 4.57 -4.32
C ALA A 376 -31.40 4.95 -4.90
N GLN A 377 -30.90 6.11 -4.54
CA GLN A 377 -29.51 6.50 -4.80
C GLN A 377 -28.64 6.00 -3.67
N ALA A 378 -27.54 5.32 -3.99
CA ALA A 378 -26.52 4.88 -3.05
C ALA A 378 -25.15 5.41 -3.45
N ILE A 379 -24.42 6.02 -2.51
CA ILE A 379 -23.07 6.53 -2.71
C ILE A 379 -22.15 5.94 -1.66
N MET A 380 -21.05 5.33 -2.12
CA MET A 380 -19.91 4.95 -1.31
C MET A 380 -18.88 6.07 -1.39
N TRP A 381 -18.62 6.75 -0.29
CA TRP A 381 -17.68 7.85 -0.20
C TRP A 381 -16.34 7.36 0.33
N PHE A 382 -15.29 7.44 -0.47
CA PHE A 382 -13.90 7.26 -0.01
C PHE A 382 -13.43 8.47 0.80
N TRP A 383 -13.87 9.67 0.40
CA TRP A 383 -13.85 10.88 1.23
C TRP A 383 -15.27 11.38 1.36
N SER A 384 -15.79 11.40 2.58
CA SER A 384 -17.18 11.78 2.81
C SER A 384 -17.37 13.31 2.80
N PRO A 385 -18.33 13.84 2.04
CA PRO A 385 -18.63 15.28 2.03
C PRO A 385 -19.22 15.80 3.34
N GLN A 386 -19.55 14.92 4.28
CA GLN A 386 -20.01 15.30 5.62
C GLN A 386 -18.86 15.80 6.49
N ALA A 387 -17.65 15.36 6.23
CA ALA A 387 -16.44 15.86 6.87
C ALA A 387 -15.97 17.19 6.22
N LYS A 388 -14.96 17.80 6.82
CA LYS A 388 -14.27 18.95 6.21
C LYS A 388 -13.58 18.54 4.91
N ALA A 389 -13.45 19.48 3.98
CA ALA A 389 -12.68 19.26 2.77
C ALA A 389 -11.19 19.12 3.11
N MET A 390 -10.48 18.26 2.36
CA MET A 390 -9.03 18.14 2.44
C MET A 390 -8.36 19.36 1.81
N ASP A 391 -7.58 20.05 2.60
CA ASP A 391 -6.73 21.18 2.21
C ASP A 391 -5.33 20.68 1.85
N PHE A 392 -4.97 20.75 0.57
CA PHE A 392 -3.68 20.27 0.08
C PHE A 392 -2.52 21.26 0.27
N ARG A 393 -2.80 22.48 0.72
CA ARG A 393 -1.74 23.49 0.95
C ARG A 393 -0.80 23.06 2.06
N HIS A 394 0.44 23.51 1.96
CA HIS A 394 1.36 23.40 3.07
C HIS A 394 0.94 24.39 4.18
N TYR A 395 1.12 24.02 5.44
CA TYR A 395 0.71 24.84 6.59
C TYR A 395 1.56 26.10 6.81
N ALA A 396 2.75 26.19 6.19
CA ALA A 396 3.62 27.36 6.22
C ALA A 396 4.15 27.65 4.83
N ASN A 397 4.44 28.92 4.55
CA ASN A 397 4.94 29.40 3.26
C ASN A 397 6.40 29.86 3.30
N ARG A 398 7.07 29.65 4.44
CA ARG A 398 8.51 29.91 4.60
C ARG A 398 9.20 28.66 5.11
N GLY A 399 10.33 28.32 4.47
CA GLY A 399 11.20 27.24 4.88
C GLY A 399 12.27 27.72 5.86
N TYR A 400 12.52 26.96 6.91
CA TYR A 400 13.65 27.06 7.82
C TYR A 400 13.85 25.70 8.49
N ASN A 401 14.95 25.48 9.19
CA ASN A 401 15.35 24.16 9.67
C ASN A 401 14.31 23.40 10.51
N GLN A 402 13.43 24.08 11.25
CA GLN A 402 12.36 23.44 12.02
C GLN A 402 11.15 23.05 11.16
N VAL A 403 10.98 23.66 9.98
CA VAL A 403 9.81 23.47 9.11
C VAL A 403 10.19 22.78 7.81
N CYS A 404 11.37 23.11 7.26
CA CYS A 404 11.97 22.44 6.13
C CYS A 404 13.42 22.11 6.48
N TYR A 405 13.76 20.83 6.51
CA TYR A 405 15.02 20.30 7.01
C TYR A 405 16.25 20.99 6.38
N GLU A 406 16.22 21.21 5.09
CA GLU A 406 17.32 21.81 4.33
C GLU A 406 17.34 23.34 4.37
N GLY A 407 16.42 23.99 5.09
CA GLY A 407 16.33 25.44 5.20
C GLY A 407 15.84 26.16 3.95
N TYR A 408 15.25 25.43 3.00
CA TYR A 408 14.64 25.97 1.79
C TYR A 408 13.25 26.57 2.06
N ASP A 409 12.79 27.45 1.19
CA ASP A 409 11.37 27.79 1.13
C ASP A 409 10.56 26.63 0.52
N TYR A 410 9.23 26.66 0.62
CA TYR A 410 8.36 25.59 0.12
C TYR A 410 8.17 25.58 -1.40
N LYS A 411 9.14 26.06 -2.17
CA LYS A 411 9.15 25.87 -3.61
C LYS A 411 9.22 24.38 -3.94
N GLY A 412 8.16 23.83 -4.45
CA GLY A 412 8.04 22.42 -4.75
C GLY A 412 7.23 21.62 -3.74
N ALA A 413 6.65 22.24 -2.72
CA ALA A 413 5.58 21.66 -1.90
C ALA A 413 4.29 21.60 -2.74
N ASP A 414 4.27 20.76 -3.74
CA ASP A 414 3.26 20.67 -4.78
C ASP A 414 2.59 19.29 -4.73
N PRO A 415 1.27 19.20 -4.48
CA PRO A 415 0.55 17.93 -4.46
C PRO A 415 0.19 17.41 -5.86
N VAL A 416 0.38 18.18 -6.93
CA VAL A 416 0.00 17.79 -8.28
C VAL A 416 0.80 16.60 -8.76
N GLY A 417 0.12 15.50 -9.02
CA GLY A 417 0.72 14.26 -9.47
C GLY A 417 0.68 13.11 -8.46
N ILE A 418 0.31 13.34 -7.20
CA ILE A 418 0.11 12.25 -6.23
C ILE A 418 -1.13 11.43 -6.58
N ALA A 419 -1.19 10.20 -6.08
CA ALA A 419 -2.35 9.31 -6.26
C ALA A 419 -2.84 8.78 -4.91
N CYS A 420 -4.07 8.27 -4.88
CA CYS A 420 -4.60 7.52 -3.76
C CYS A 420 -5.56 6.44 -4.26
N THR A 421 -5.33 5.20 -3.85
CA THR A 421 -6.17 4.05 -4.20
C THR A 421 -7.06 3.65 -3.04
N ASN A 422 -8.32 3.39 -3.35
CA ASN A 422 -9.33 2.87 -2.43
C ASN A 422 -10.00 1.65 -3.04
N GLU A 423 -10.43 0.72 -2.20
CA GLU A 423 -11.08 -0.51 -2.61
C GLU A 423 -12.47 -0.61 -1.99
N CYS A 424 -13.43 -1.07 -2.76
CA CYS A 424 -14.78 -1.34 -2.25
C CYS A 424 -15.41 -2.51 -3.00
N THR A 425 -16.38 -3.14 -2.36
CA THR A 425 -17.12 -4.25 -2.96
C THR A 425 -18.62 -4.04 -2.75
N ILE A 426 -19.37 -4.35 -3.79
CA ILE A 426 -20.83 -4.39 -3.81
C ILE A 426 -21.24 -5.84 -3.98
N ARG A 427 -22.12 -6.36 -3.10
CA ARG A 427 -22.77 -7.64 -3.26
C ARG A 427 -24.25 -7.44 -3.54
N LEU A 428 -24.77 -8.08 -4.58
CA LEU A 428 -26.18 -8.09 -4.91
C LEU A 428 -26.79 -9.40 -4.41
N SER A 429 -27.97 -9.34 -3.82
CA SER A 429 -28.66 -10.54 -3.30
C SER A 429 -30.15 -10.55 -3.64
N GLY A 430 -30.69 -11.75 -3.88
CA GLY A 430 -32.13 -11.95 -4.00
C GLY A 430 -32.90 -11.93 -2.67
N LYS A 431 -32.19 -11.93 -1.52
CA LYS A 431 -32.84 -11.82 -0.20
C LYS A 431 -33.26 -10.37 0.04
N MET A 432 -34.40 -10.17 0.70
CA MET A 432 -34.92 -8.83 1.05
C MET A 432 -33.92 -8.00 1.85
N ILE A 433 -33.29 -8.63 2.85
CA ILE A 433 -32.20 -8.06 3.64
C ILE A 433 -31.27 -9.19 4.10
N PRO A 434 -29.94 -9.04 4.08
CA PRO A 434 -29.02 -10.04 4.59
C PRO A 434 -29.11 -10.17 6.13
N SER A 435 -28.72 -11.33 6.67
CA SER A 435 -28.53 -11.50 8.11
C SER A 435 -27.36 -10.63 8.61
N ASP A 436 -27.30 -10.38 9.92
CA ASP A 436 -26.19 -9.64 10.51
C ASP A 436 -24.85 -10.35 10.25
N GLN A 437 -24.83 -11.69 10.41
CA GLN A 437 -23.65 -12.49 10.13
C GLN A 437 -23.21 -12.41 8.65
N ASP A 438 -24.17 -12.39 7.69
CA ASP A 438 -23.82 -12.24 6.27
C ASP A 438 -23.10 -10.90 6.01
N ILE A 439 -23.49 -9.81 6.72
CA ILE A 439 -22.86 -8.49 6.60
C ILE A 439 -21.47 -8.48 7.26
N GLU A 440 -21.36 -9.04 8.46
CA GLU A 440 -20.09 -9.15 9.19
C GLU A 440 -19.06 -9.93 8.38
N ASP A 441 -19.43 -11.12 7.90
CA ASP A 441 -18.59 -11.97 7.08
C ASP A 441 -18.16 -11.28 5.76
N PHE A 442 -19.11 -10.58 5.12
CA PHE A 442 -18.82 -9.84 3.91
C PHE A 442 -17.83 -8.69 4.15
N CYS A 443 -18.05 -7.92 5.20
CA CYS A 443 -17.17 -6.83 5.57
C CYS A 443 -15.76 -7.33 5.90
N HIS A 444 -15.68 -8.41 6.68
CA HIS A 444 -14.41 -9.02 7.06
C HIS A 444 -13.63 -9.53 5.83
N TYR A 445 -14.32 -10.19 4.91
CA TYR A 445 -13.74 -10.60 3.63
C TYR A 445 -13.20 -9.44 2.80
N VAL A 446 -13.94 -8.34 2.72
CA VAL A 446 -13.51 -7.14 1.96
C VAL A 446 -12.29 -6.49 2.61
N ASP A 447 -12.28 -6.39 3.94
CA ASP A 447 -11.20 -5.75 4.69
C ASP A 447 -9.92 -6.60 4.69
N LYS A 448 -10.06 -7.90 4.93
CA LYS A 448 -8.95 -8.87 5.03
C LYS A 448 -9.17 -10.11 4.16
N PRO A 449 -9.07 -9.99 2.83
CA PRO A 449 -9.17 -11.15 1.95
C PRO A 449 -8.12 -12.20 2.32
N ALA A 450 -8.43 -13.49 2.08
CA ALA A 450 -7.50 -14.58 2.32
C ALA A 450 -6.14 -14.33 1.64
N LEU A 451 -5.06 -14.73 2.29
CA LEU A 451 -3.70 -14.52 1.78
C LEU A 451 -2.87 -15.79 1.95
N TYR A 452 -2.50 -16.39 0.83
CA TYR A 452 -1.71 -17.62 0.80
C TYR A 452 -0.25 -17.30 0.53
N VAL A 453 0.61 -17.71 1.45
CA VAL A 453 2.06 -17.47 1.37
C VAL A 453 2.83 -18.76 1.68
N GLY A 454 4.04 -18.87 1.12
CA GLY A 454 4.99 -19.92 1.44
C GLY A 454 5.60 -19.76 2.84
N THR A 455 6.31 -20.80 3.29
CA THR A 455 7.05 -20.71 4.55
C THR A 455 8.26 -19.78 4.42
N PRO A 456 8.74 -19.16 5.50
CA PRO A 456 10.01 -18.42 5.50
C PRO A 456 11.18 -19.25 4.96
N GLN A 457 11.26 -20.52 5.32
CA GLN A 457 12.29 -21.43 4.81
C GLN A 457 12.25 -21.58 3.29
N PHE A 458 11.05 -21.74 2.71
CA PHE A 458 10.89 -21.83 1.26
C PHE A 458 11.43 -20.58 0.54
N TYR A 459 11.02 -19.39 1.00
CA TYR A 459 11.47 -18.14 0.37
C TYR A 459 12.96 -17.88 0.56
N HIS A 460 13.53 -18.27 1.70
CA HIS A 460 14.96 -18.20 1.96
C HIS A 460 15.74 -19.10 1.01
N ASP A 461 15.33 -20.37 0.86
CA ASP A 461 15.97 -21.34 -0.03
C ASP A 461 15.90 -20.92 -1.50
N MET A 462 14.85 -20.19 -1.87
CA MET A 462 14.65 -19.62 -3.19
C MET A 462 15.39 -18.29 -3.41
N ARG A 463 16.02 -17.73 -2.38
CA ARG A 463 16.58 -16.37 -2.36
C ARG A 463 15.59 -15.31 -2.84
N ALA A 464 14.34 -15.46 -2.44
CA ALA A 464 13.31 -14.49 -2.77
C ALA A 464 13.67 -13.12 -2.20
N PHE A 465 13.77 -12.13 -3.08
CA PHE A 465 14.13 -10.74 -2.73
C PHE A 465 15.55 -10.55 -2.17
N GLY A 466 16.51 -11.41 -2.57
CA GLY A 466 17.92 -11.29 -2.23
C GLY A 466 18.31 -11.96 -0.90
N TYR A 467 19.17 -11.31 -0.13
CA TYR A 467 19.80 -11.88 1.06
C TYR A 467 19.11 -11.41 2.36
N TRP A 468 18.71 -12.36 3.17
CA TRP A 468 18.14 -12.15 4.51
C TRP A 468 18.17 -13.46 5.30
N SER A 469 18.30 -13.37 6.63
CA SER A 469 18.46 -14.52 7.50
C SER A 469 17.13 -15.08 8.01
N LEU A 470 17.09 -16.39 8.22
CA LEU A 470 16.05 -17.04 9.03
C LEU A 470 16.26 -16.74 10.53
N PRO A 471 15.18 -16.73 11.35
CA PRO A 471 15.29 -16.62 12.79
C PRO A 471 16.13 -17.76 13.38
N SER A 472 16.91 -17.45 14.42
CA SER A 472 17.70 -18.42 15.16
C SER A 472 17.78 -18.05 16.64
N TYR A 473 17.84 -19.06 17.51
CA TYR A 473 17.78 -18.92 18.95
C TYR A 473 18.81 -19.79 19.68
N ASN A 474 19.92 -20.13 18.99
CA ASN A 474 20.91 -21.09 19.51
C ASN A 474 21.86 -20.50 20.56
N SER A 475 22.00 -19.18 20.61
CA SER A 475 22.84 -18.48 21.60
C SER A 475 22.06 -17.37 22.32
N GLU A 476 22.62 -16.87 23.40
CA GLU A 476 22.07 -15.72 24.13
C GLU A 476 21.99 -14.48 23.24
N MET A 477 22.99 -14.24 22.39
CA MET A 477 23.00 -13.08 21.50
C MET A 477 22.04 -13.24 20.33
N GLU A 478 21.86 -14.45 19.78
CA GLU A 478 20.83 -14.68 18.75
C GLU A 478 19.44 -14.40 19.34
N GLN A 479 19.15 -14.93 20.54
CA GLN A 479 17.87 -14.66 21.23
C GLN A 479 17.67 -13.18 21.48
N TRP A 480 18.70 -12.46 21.92
CA TRP A 480 18.63 -11.03 22.14
C TRP A 480 18.35 -10.26 20.84
N LEU A 481 19.05 -10.57 19.73
CA LEU A 481 18.83 -9.93 18.44
C LEU A 481 17.41 -10.18 17.91
N GLU A 482 16.92 -11.42 17.99
CA GLU A 482 15.55 -11.74 17.60
C GLU A 482 14.50 -10.99 18.44
N GLU A 483 14.74 -10.86 19.73
CA GLU A 483 13.86 -10.06 20.59
C GLU A 483 13.92 -8.57 20.23
N GLN A 484 15.09 -8.02 19.87
CA GLN A 484 15.17 -6.63 19.42
C GLN A 484 14.39 -6.40 18.11
N LEU A 485 14.54 -7.30 17.13
CA LEU A 485 13.78 -7.23 15.87
C LEU A 485 12.28 -7.30 16.12
N LYS A 486 11.86 -8.19 17.01
CA LYS A 486 10.46 -8.32 17.42
C LYS A 486 9.94 -7.07 18.12
N THR A 487 10.70 -6.57 19.09
CA THR A 487 10.33 -5.38 19.87
C THR A 487 10.18 -4.16 18.97
N ALA A 488 11.07 -3.96 18.01
CA ALA A 488 10.96 -2.88 17.05
C ALA A 488 9.66 -2.98 16.23
N ALA A 489 9.35 -4.15 15.66
CA ALA A 489 8.12 -4.34 14.88
C ALA A 489 6.86 -4.16 15.75
N ASP A 490 6.81 -4.73 16.94
CA ASP A 490 5.69 -4.61 17.87
C ASP A 490 5.48 -3.16 18.33
N PHE A 491 6.56 -2.42 18.54
CA PHE A 491 6.50 -1.01 18.89
C PHE A 491 5.83 -0.18 17.80
N TYR A 492 6.23 -0.35 16.52
CA TYR A 492 5.60 0.40 15.42
C TYR A 492 4.14 -0.02 15.18
N LEU A 493 3.78 -1.28 15.33
CA LEU A 493 2.39 -1.72 15.31
C LEU A 493 1.56 -1.00 16.39
N GLN A 494 2.11 -0.89 17.60
CA GLN A 494 1.48 -0.18 18.71
C GLN A 494 1.43 1.34 18.44
N GLU A 495 2.48 1.95 17.88
CA GLU A 495 2.56 3.39 17.62
C GLU A 495 1.49 3.84 16.63
N VAL A 496 1.21 3.08 15.58
CA VAL A 496 0.14 3.40 14.62
C VAL A 496 -1.18 3.61 15.36
N ASP A 497 -1.54 2.72 16.30
CA ASP A 497 -2.81 2.82 17.02
C ASP A 497 -2.78 3.87 18.15
N GLN A 498 -1.74 3.86 18.99
CA GLN A 498 -1.70 4.80 20.11
C GLN A 498 -1.48 6.26 19.71
N ARG A 499 -0.89 6.52 18.53
CA ARG A 499 -0.69 7.87 17.99
C ARG A 499 -1.75 8.27 16.98
N GLY A 500 -2.60 7.32 16.56
CA GLY A 500 -3.67 7.58 15.62
C GLY A 500 -3.16 7.93 14.23
N TRP A 501 -2.15 7.23 13.71
CA TRP A 501 -1.61 7.44 12.36
C TRP A 501 -2.57 6.90 11.29
N TYR A 502 -3.77 7.47 11.25
CA TYR A 502 -4.87 7.11 10.38
C TYR A 502 -5.34 8.28 9.53
N GLY A 503 -6.23 8.03 8.61
CA GLY A 503 -6.78 8.98 7.65
C GLY A 503 -6.34 8.66 6.23
N MET A 504 -7.14 9.02 5.23
CA MET A 504 -6.93 8.64 3.83
C MET A 504 -5.53 8.94 3.31
N PHE A 505 -4.94 10.08 3.71
CA PHE A 505 -3.63 10.53 3.24
C PHE A 505 -2.48 10.24 4.21
N ASN A 506 -2.75 9.65 5.38
CA ASN A 506 -1.73 9.39 6.39
C ASN A 506 -1.55 7.90 6.67
N TYR A 507 -2.64 7.11 6.56
CA TYR A 507 -2.62 5.70 6.93
C TYR A 507 -1.65 4.89 6.10
N GLY A 508 -0.72 4.25 6.80
CA GLY A 508 0.37 3.45 6.26
C GLY A 508 1.75 4.07 6.45
N ASP A 509 1.87 5.40 6.63
CA ASP A 509 3.16 6.04 6.89
C ASP A 509 3.50 6.12 8.38
N PHE A 510 4.78 6.31 8.67
CA PHE A 510 5.35 6.47 10.01
C PHE A 510 5.87 7.87 10.23
N MET A 511 5.97 8.28 11.51
CA MET A 511 6.70 9.49 11.88
C MET A 511 8.20 9.24 11.93
N HIS A 512 8.98 10.25 11.57
CA HIS A 512 10.44 10.16 11.42
C HIS A 512 11.19 10.19 12.76
N THR A 513 10.92 11.17 13.63
CA THR A 513 11.72 11.39 14.86
C THR A 513 10.83 11.61 16.08
N TYR A 514 11.14 10.91 17.16
CA TYR A 514 10.50 11.07 18.45
C TYR A 514 11.14 12.22 19.27
N ASP A 515 10.33 12.91 20.06
CA ASP A 515 10.76 13.99 20.96
C ASP A 515 10.43 13.60 22.42
N ALA A 516 11.44 13.13 23.12
CA ALA A 516 11.29 12.66 24.49
C ALA A 516 10.85 13.74 25.48
N GLN A 517 11.13 15.02 25.23
CA GLN A 517 10.73 16.13 26.08
C GLN A 517 9.24 16.42 25.96
N ARG A 518 8.68 16.26 24.76
CA ARG A 518 7.25 16.45 24.52
C ARG A 518 6.45 15.16 24.68
N HIS A 519 7.09 14.02 24.79
CA HIS A 519 6.46 12.68 24.74
C HIS A 519 5.62 12.49 23.47
N GLN A 520 6.14 13.03 22.33
CA GLN A 520 5.42 13.10 21.05
C GLN A 520 6.40 12.94 19.90
N TRP A 521 5.91 12.43 18.77
CA TRP A 521 6.65 12.53 17.52
C TRP A 521 6.67 13.97 17.02
N ARG A 522 7.70 14.33 16.26
CA ARG A 522 7.86 15.70 15.72
C ARG A 522 6.94 15.95 14.53
N TYR A 523 5.65 15.69 14.68
CA TYR A 523 4.62 15.78 13.64
C TYR A 523 4.50 17.17 13.01
N ASP A 524 4.96 18.21 13.67
CA ASP A 524 4.88 19.63 13.35
C ASP A 524 6.21 20.24 12.88
N MET A 525 7.26 19.42 12.72
CA MET A 525 8.59 19.87 12.29
C MET A 525 8.94 19.28 10.93
N GLY A 526 9.16 20.12 9.92
CA GLY A 526 9.29 19.76 8.52
C GLY A 526 10.14 18.54 8.23
N GLY A 527 11.42 18.56 8.51
CA GLY A 527 12.33 17.47 8.24
C GLY A 527 12.28 16.31 9.25
N TYR A 528 11.27 16.24 10.13
CA TYR A 528 11.20 15.25 11.21
C TYR A 528 9.83 14.62 11.39
N ALA A 529 8.88 14.93 10.49
CA ALA A 529 7.48 14.50 10.61
C ALA A 529 7.25 13.17 9.89
N TRP A 530 6.47 13.10 8.82
CA TRP A 530 6.21 11.88 8.08
C TRP A 530 7.45 11.35 7.37
N ASP A 531 7.77 10.05 7.56
CA ASP A 531 9.07 9.47 7.18
C ASP A 531 9.11 8.99 5.72
N ASN A 532 8.01 8.44 5.21
CA ASN A 532 7.91 7.73 3.92
C ASN A 532 8.86 6.52 3.80
N THR A 533 9.55 6.35 2.66
CA THR A 533 10.51 5.26 2.44
C THR A 533 11.96 5.66 2.69
N GLU A 534 12.23 6.86 3.20
CA GLU A 534 13.60 7.28 3.45
C GLU A 534 14.29 6.39 4.49
N LEU A 535 15.54 6.02 4.24
CA LEU A 535 16.27 4.99 4.99
C LEU A 535 15.53 3.65 5.14
N VAL A 536 14.61 3.38 4.22
CA VAL A 536 14.06 2.09 3.84
C VAL A 536 13.29 1.30 4.91
N PRO A 537 12.39 1.92 5.70
CA PRO A 537 11.54 1.20 6.64
C PRO A 537 10.67 0.14 5.96
N THR A 538 10.26 0.36 4.70
CA THR A 538 9.54 -0.62 3.89
C THR A 538 10.33 -1.90 3.67
N LEU A 539 11.62 -1.82 3.31
CA LEU A 539 12.45 -3.00 3.11
C LEU A 539 12.67 -3.76 4.43
N TRP A 540 12.88 -3.06 5.54
CA TRP A 540 12.97 -3.70 6.84
C TRP A 540 11.71 -4.50 7.17
N LEU A 541 10.52 -3.90 7.04
CA LEU A 541 9.25 -4.59 7.36
C LEU A 541 9.02 -5.79 6.43
N TRP A 542 9.30 -5.65 5.13
CA TRP A 542 9.16 -6.77 4.21
C TRP A 542 10.11 -7.91 4.52
N LEU A 543 11.40 -7.65 4.75
CA LEU A 543 12.35 -8.70 5.12
C LEU A 543 12.03 -9.30 6.50
N TYR A 544 11.52 -8.50 7.42
CA TYR A 544 11.05 -9.04 8.70
C TYR A 544 9.79 -9.91 8.53
N PHE A 545 8.87 -9.56 7.64
CA PHE A 545 7.77 -10.44 7.25
C PHE A 545 8.27 -11.73 6.62
N MET A 546 9.17 -11.66 5.64
CA MET A 546 9.70 -12.84 4.93
C MET A 546 10.31 -13.87 5.89
N ARG A 547 10.97 -13.40 6.95
CA ARG A 547 11.59 -14.26 7.95
C ARG A 547 10.67 -14.72 9.08
N SER A 548 9.63 -13.96 9.40
CA SER A 548 8.73 -14.24 10.54
C SER A 548 7.40 -14.88 10.14
N GLY A 549 6.92 -14.63 8.92
CA GLY A 549 5.59 -15.05 8.46
C GLY A 549 4.42 -14.37 9.19
N ARG A 550 4.65 -13.29 9.93
CA ARG A 550 3.62 -12.60 10.73
C ARG A 550 2.63 -11.82 9.87
N GLU A 551 1.33 -12.12 10.01
CA GLU A 551 0.24 -11.44 9.28
C GLU A 551 0.15 -9.95 9.61
N ASP A 552 0.29 -9.57 10.88
CA ASP A 552 0.24 -8.17 11.32
C ASP A 552 1.39 -7.33 10.72
N VAL A 553 2.58 -7.91 10.60
CA VAL A 553 3.72 -7.28 9.91
C VAL A 553 3.47 -7.18 8.41
N PHE A 554 2.89 -8.21 7.79
CA PHE A 554 2.47 -8.13 6.38
C PHE A 554 1.51 -6.98 6.17
N THR A 555 0.48 -6.88 6.99
CA THR A 555 -0.52 -5.81 6.89
C THR A 555 0.12 -4.44 7.04
N LEU A 556 1.03 -4.25 8.01
CA LEU A 556 1.75 -2.99 8.19
C LEU A 556 2.60 -2.63 6.95
N ALA A 557 3.35 -3.61 6.43
CA ALA A 557 4.17 -3.44 5.23
C ALA A 557 3.32 -3.17 3.96
N GLU A 558 2.16 -3.83 3.84
CA GLU A 558 1.18 -3.57 2.78
C GLU A 558 0.70 -2.11 2.79
N LYS A 559 0.31 -1.61 3.98
CA LYS A 559 -0.20 -0.24 4.10
C LYS A 559 0.90 0.79 3.84
N LEU A 560 2.11 0.58 4.36
CA LEU A 560 3.25 1.45 4.05
C LEU A 560 3.61 1.42 2.56
N SER A 561 3.62 0.25 1.93
CA SER A 561 3.87 0.14 0.49
C SER A 561 2.80 0.86 -0.33
N ARG A 562 1.53 0.73 0.03
CA ARG A 562 0.43 1.42 -0.66
C ARG A 562 0.54 2.93 -0.52
N HIS A 563 0.77 3.43 0.70
CA HIS A 563 0.94 4.84 0.96
C HIS A 563 2.14 5.42 0.20
N ALA A 564 3.31 4.84 0.40
CA ALA A 564 4.55 5.40 -0.10
C ALA A 564 4.70 5.27 -1.63
N SER A 565 4.06 4.29 -2.26
CA SER A 565 4.07 4.19 -3.73
C SER A 565 3.12 5.16 -4.43
N GLU A 566 2.20 5.79 -3.71
CA GLU A 566 1.14 6.62 -4.28
C GLU A 566 1.17 8.07 -3.80
N ILE A 567 1.13 8.29 -2.47
CA ILE A 567 1.01 9.63 -1.89
C ILE A 567 2.36 10.34 -1.85
N ASP A 568 3.43 9.60 -1.62
CA ASP A 568 4.78 10.16 -1.56
C ASP A 568 5.45 10.28 -2.95
N VAL A 569 4.82 9.72 -4.01
CA VAL A 569 5.37 9.65 -5.37
C VAL A 569 4.49 10.40 -6.36
N TYR A 570 5.11 10.95 -7.39
CA TYR A 570 4.43 11.70 -8.44
C TYR A 570 4.24 10.83 -9.69
N HIS A 571 2.98 10.61 -10.08
CA HIS A 571 2.58 9.75 -11.20
C HIS A 571 2.51 10.50 -12.53
N PHE A 572 2.37 11.79 -12.49
CA PHE A 572 2.40 12.69 -13.67
C PHE A 572 2.91 14.09 -13.30
N GLY A 573 2.93 14.98 -14.30
CA GLY A 573 3.30 16.37 -14.10
C GLY A 573 4.82 16.59 -13.96
N LYS A 574 5.18 17.69 -13.32
CA LYS A 574 6.55 18.22 -13.24
C LYS A 574 7.54 17.26 -12.57
N TYR A 575 7.08 16.52 -11.59
CA TYR A 575 7.91 15.65 -10.76
C TYR A 575 7.66 14.15 -11.02
N LYS A 576 7.02 13.80 -12.15
CA LYS A 576 6.75 12.41 -12.49
C LYS A 576 7.98 11.51 -12.30
N GLY A 577 7.81 10.38 -11.59
CA GLY A 577 8.84 9.40 -11.33
C GLY A 577 9.81 9.76 -10.21
N LEU A 578 9.53 10.83 -9.47
CA LEU A 578 10.25 11.22 -8.25
C LEU A 578 9.30 11.15 -7.06
N GLY A 579 9.85 11.04 -5.85
CA GLY A 579 9.08 11.12 -4.61
C GLY A 579 9.54 12.27 -3.73
N SER A 580 8.68 12.66 -2.80
CA SER A 580 8.93 13.73 -1.83
C SER A 580 9.64 13.16 -0.61
N ARG A 581 10.68 13.83 -0.12
CA ARG A 581 11.28 13.50 1.18
C ARG A 581 10.31 13.79 2.32
N HIS A 582 10.65 13.28 3.50
CA HIS A 582 9.90 13.47 4.74
C HIS A 582 9.57 14.93 5.03
N ASN A 583 8.32 15.19 5.43
CA ASN A 583 7.85 16.53 5.84
C ASN A 583 6.51 16.41 6.62
N VAL A 584 5.99 17.54 7.10
CA VAL A 584 4.68 17.61 7.79
C VAL A 584 3.48 17.36 6.85
N ARG A 585 3.67 17.60 5.56
CA ARG A 585 2.80 17.14 4.46
C ARG A 585 3.61 16.21 3.60
N HIS A 586 3.06 15.08 3.19
CA HIS A 586 3.76 14.07 2.42
C HIS A 586 4.43 14.62 1.14
N TRP A 587 3.82 15.62 0.51
CA TRP A 587 4.34 16.34 -0.66
C TRP A 587 5.06 17.65 -0.32
N GLY A 588 5.28 17.95 0.96
CA GLY A 588 5.73 19.27 1.42
C GLY A 588 7.21 19.57 1.22
N CYS A 589 8.07 18.55 1.09
CA CYS A 589 9.50 18.78 0.94
C CYS A 589 9.84 19.27 -0.48
N PRO A 590 10.69 20.31 -0.64
CA PRO A 590 11.19 20.73 -1.95
C PRO A 590 12.14 19.72 -2.60
N CYS A 591 12.73 18.82 -1.82
CA CYS A 591 13.58 17.74 -2.32
C CYS A 591 12.72 16.63 -2.92
N LYS A 592 12.73 16.53 -4.25
CA LYS A 592 12.07 15.49 -5.02
C LYS A 592 13.14 14.55 -5.55
N GLU A 593 13.09 13.27 -5.18
CA GLU A 593 14.19 12.35 -5.33
C GLU A 593 13.76 10.96 -5.83
N ALA A 594 14.62 10.32 -6.64
CA ALA A 594 14.35 9.00 -7.19
C ALA A 594 14.30 7.91 -6.11
N ARG A 595 15.08 8.05 -5.02
CA ARG A 595 15.14 7.05 -3.94
C ARG A 595 13.82 6.84 -3.19
N ILE A 596 12.92 7.82 -3.23
CA ILE A 596 11.59 7.66 -2.67
C ILE A 596 10.67 6.89 -3.64
N ALA A 597 10.91 7.01 -4.94
CA ALA A 597 10.17 6.33 -6.02
C ALA A 597 10.87 5.03 -6.47
N MET A 598 11.18 4.15 -5.53
CA MET A 598 12.00 2.96 -5.76
C MET A 598 11.14 1.68 -5.74
N ALA A 599 11.10 0.95 -6.84
CA ALA A 599 10.30 -0.28 -6.98
C ALA A 599 10.65 -1.37 -5.94
N ALA A 600 11.92 -1.43 -5.49
CA ALA A 600 12.36 -2.39 -4.48
C ALA A 600 11.52 -2.33 -3.18
N HIS A 601 10.96 -1.18 -2.82
CA HIS A 601 10.12 -1.02 -1.63
C HIS A 601 8.79 -1.78 -1.74
N HIS A 602 8.27 -1.98 -2.97
CA HIS A 602 6.87 -2.36 -3.18
C HIS A 602 6.71 -3.68 -3.93
N ARG A 603 7.78 -4.20 -4.55
CA ARG A 603 7.72 -5.45 -5.35
C ARG A 603 7.34 -6.68 -4.55
N PHE A 604 7.58 -6.69 -3.22
CA PHE A 604 7.11 -7.75 -2.32
C PHE A 604 5.59 -7.88 -2.37
N LEU A 605 4.89 -6.76 -2.16
CA LEU A 605 3.43 -6.72 -2.24
C LEU A 605 2.94 -7.21 -3.61
N TYR A 606 3.56 -6.73 -4.68
CA TYR A 606 3.22 -7.14 -6.03
C TYR A 606 3.38 -8.64 -6.26
N TYR A 607 4.54 -9.18 -5.94
CA TYR A 607 4.82 -10.59 -6.20
C TYR A 607 4.04 -11.54 -5.29
N LEU A 608 3.73 -11.14 -4.05
CA LEU A 608 2.96 -11.96 -3.11
C LEU A 608 1.45 -11.93 -3.35
N THR A 609 0.92 -10.84 -3.92
CA THR A 609 -0.54 -10.64 -4.05
C THR A 609 -1.03 -10.47 -5.49
N GLY A 610 -0.13 -10.24 -6.43
CA GLY A 610 -0.52 -9.93 -7.81
C GLY A 610 -1.20 -8.57 -7.98
N ASP A 611 -0.89 -7.59 -7.14
CA ASP A 611 -1.52 -6.27 -7.14
C ASP A 611 -1.32 -5.52 -8.47
N ARG A 612 -2.42 -5.20 -9.16
CA ARG A 612 -2.40 -4.58 -10.50
C ARG A 612 -2.11 -3.08 -10.47
N ARG A 613 -2.40 -2.40 -9.36
CA ARG A 613 -2.04 -0.98 -9.25
C ARG A 613 -0.51 -0.81 -9.19
N LEU A 614 0.18 -1.74 -8.54
CA LEU A 614 1.64 -1.73 -8.53
C LEU A 614 2.24 -2.02 -9.92
N GLU A 615 1.56 -2.78 -10.78
CA GLU A 615 1.97 -2.93 -12.19
C GLU A 615 2.00 -1.58 -12.90
N ASP A 616 0.94 -0.77 -12.73
CA ASP A 616 0.90 0.59 -13.31
C ASP A 616 2.06 1.44 -12.79
N ILE A 617 2.30 1.42 -11.47
CA ILE A 617 3.36 2.20 -10.83
C ILE A 617 4.74 1.78 -11.35
N PHE A 618 5.02 0.49 -11.47
CA PHE A 618 6.29 0.01 -12.02
C PHE A 618 6.45 0.39 -13.50
N ASP A 619 5.35 0.43 -14.27
CA ASP A 619 5.37 0.92 -15.64
C ASP A 619 5.57 2.44 -15.73
N GLU A 620 5.08 3.20 -14.76
CA GLU A 620 5.34 4.63 -14.65
C GLU A 620 6.82 4.93 -14.31
N LEU A 621 7.47 4.05 -13.50
CA LEU A 621 8.83 4.20 -13.00
C LEU A 621 9.93 3.65 -13.93
N LYS A 622 9.61 2.85 -14.92
CA LYS A 622 10.60 2.15 -15.77
C LYS A 622 11.56 3.04 -16.55
N ASP A 623 11.18 4.28 -16.82
CA ASP A 623 11.99 5.28 -17.52
C ASP A 623 12.10 6.58 -16.70
N ASN A 624 12.07 6.48 -15.34
CA ASN A 624 12.08 7.66 -14.47
C ASN A 624 13.43 8.38 -14.41
N GLU A 625 14.52 7.81 -14.94
CA GLU A 625 15.78 8.51 -15.17
C GLU A 625 15.61 9.77 -16.02
N LEU A 626 14.60 9.80 -16.90
CA LEU A 626 14.32 10.96 -17.74
C LEU A 626 13.88 12.20 -16.94
N SER A 627 13.40 12.00 -15.71
CA SER A 627 13.09 13.11 -14.79
C SER A 627 14.33 13.95 -14.42
N PHE A 628 15.54 13.37 -14.52
CA PHE A 628 16.81 14.03 -14.21
C PHE A 628 17.21 15.12 -15.21
N PHE A 629 16.57 15.17 -16.37
CA PHE A 629 16.66 16.34 -17.25
C PHE A 629 16.03 17.60 -16.64
N ASN A 630 14.98 17.43 -15.85
CA ASN A 630 14.23 18.52 -15.23
C ASN A 630 14.68 18.78 -13.79
N LYS A 631 15.14 17.76 -13.09
CA LYS A 631 15.57 17.83 -11.70
C LYS A 631 16.91 17.09 -11.54
N ASP A 632 17.97 17.84 -11.62
CA ASP A 632 19.32 17.36 -11.37
C ASP A 632 19.53 17.16 -9.86
N PRO A 633 19.80 15.92 -9.37
CA PRO A 633 19.99 15.64 -7.94
C PRO A 633 21.10 16.42 -7.27
N LEU A 634 22.14 16.82 -8.03
CA LEU A 634 23.32 17.54 -7.53
C LEU A 634 23.47 18.93 -8.17
N GLY A 635 22.42 19.43 -8.84
CA GLY A 635 22.49 20.69 -9.58
C GLY A 635 22.81 21.94 -8.75
N ASP A 636 22.56 21.89 -7.43
CA ASP A 636 22.89 22.96 -6.51
C ASP A 636 24.35 22.91 -6.00
N PHE A 637 25.07 21.82 -6.26
CA PHE A 637 26.41 21.57 -5.72
C PHE A 637 27.51 21.66 -6.78
N TYR A 638 27.16 21.50 -8.05
CA TYR A 638 28.10 21.49 -9.16
C TYR A 638 27.77 22.56 -10.21
N ASP A 639 28.83 23.18 -10.78
CA ASP A 639 28.69 24.16 -11.88
C ASP A 639 28.34 23.42 -13.18
N LYS A 640 27.24 23.83 -13.79
CA LYS A 640 26.76 23.28 -15.06
C LYS A 640 27.59 23.68 -16.31
N GLN A 641 28.48 24.67 -16.20
CA GLN A 641 29.20 25.21 -17.38
C GLN A 641 30.23 24.25 -17.99
N ASN A 642 30.75 23.31 -17.20
CA ASN A 642 31.81 22.39 -17.61
C ASN A 642 31.41 20.90 -17.61
N MET A 643 30.11 20.60 -17.61
CA MET A 643 29.60 19.23 -17.60
C MET A 643 29.72 18.56 -18.96
N THR A 644 30.05 17.27 -18.95
CA THR A 644 30.02 16.42 -20.13
C THR A 644 28.61 15.84 -20.34
N TYR A 645 27.94 15.45 -19.28
CA TYR A 645 26.57 14.95 -19.27
C TYR A 645 25.58 15.96 -18.68
N PRO A 646 24.30 15.92 -19.07
CA PRO A 646 23.35 16.99 -18.75
C PRO A 646 22.89 17.00 -17.30
N SER A 647 23.13 15.95 -16.51
CA SER A 647 22.69 15.81 -15.14
C SER A 647 23.72 15.09 -14.27
N HIS A 648 23.38 14.84 -13.01
CA HIS A 648 24.16 14.07 -12.06
C HIS A 648 23.36 12.90 -11.52
N ALA A 649 24.06 11.91 -10.97
CA ALA A 649 23.48 10.86 -10.14
C ALA A 649 24.51 10.41 -9.09
N ARG A 650 24.07 10.22 -7.86
CA ARG A 650 24.86 9.54 -6.85
C ARG A 650 24.71 8.03 -7.02
N SER A 651 25.79 7.28 -6.91
CA SER A 651 25.77 5.82 -7.09
C SER A 651 24.82 5.12 -6.10
N GLY A 652 24.75 5.59 -4.86
CA GLY A 652 23.88 5.07 -3.82
C GLY A 652 22.42 5.44 -4.04
N PRO A 653 21.97 6.63 -3.64
CA PRO A 653 20.53 6.95 -3.59
C PRO A 653 19.88 7.09 -4.97
N ASP A 654 20.61 7.57 -5.98
CA ASP A 654 20.02 7.86 -7.29
C ASP A 654 20.15 6.64 -8.23
N TRP A 655 21.38 6.21 -8.54
CA TRP A 655 21.59 5.11 -9.47
C TRP A 655 21.02 3.78 -8.96
N SER A 656 21.14 3.48 -7.64
CA SER A 656 20.56 2.24 -7.11
C SER A 656 19.02 2.22 -7.22
N SER A 657 18.38 3.38 -7.07
CA SER A 657 16.93 3.51 -7.25
C SER A 657 16.52 3.27 -8.69
N LEU A 658 17.24 3.86 -9.65
CA LEU A 658 17.04 3.58 -11.07
C LEU A 658 17.27 2.10 -11.39
N CYS A 659 18.36 1.51 -10.86
CA CYS A 659 18.62 0.08 -10.99
C CYS A 659 17.50 -0.80 -10.45
N SER A 660 16.92 -0.44 -9.29
CA SER A 660 15.77 -1.13 -8.71
C SER A 660 14.57 -1.13 -9.67
N ASN A 661 14.26 0.02 -10.26
CA ASN A 661 13.14 0.19 -11.19
C ASN A 661 13.39 -0.58 -12.49
N TRP A 662 14.60 -0.51 -13.05
CA TRP A 662 14.99 -1.25 -14.24
C TRP A 662 15.03 -2.75 -13.99
N MET A 663 15.58 -3.21 -12.86
CA MET A 663 15.59 -4.63 -12.45
C MET A 663 14.17 -5.19 -12.37
N THR A 664 13.28 -4.46 -11.70
CA THR A 664 11.87 -4.86 -11.56
C THR A 664 11.18 -4.92 -12.92
N CYS A 665 11.44 -3.96 -13.81
CA CYS A 665 10.87 -3.98 -15.15
C CYS A 665 11.45 -5.11 -16.01
N TRP A 666 12.78 -5.37 -15.92
CA TRP A 666 13.42 -6.49 -16.60
C TRP A 666 12.85 -7.83 -16.15
N GLU A 667 12.75 -8.08 -14.85
CA GLU A 667 12.13 -9.30 -14.31
C GLU A 667 10.67 -9.48 -14.77
N ARG A 668 9.85 -8.42 -14.69
CA ARG A 668 8.43 -8.48 -15.04
C ARG A 668 8.19 -8.75 -16.51
N THR A 669 9.01 -8.20 -17.40
CA THR A 669 8.76 -8.18 -18.83
C THR A 669 9.72 -9.05 -19.66
N GLY A 670 10.82 -9.49 -19.09
CA GLY A 670 11.92 -10.12 -19.82
C GLY A 670 12.65 -9.17 -20.80
N ASN A 671 12.36 -7.86 -20.76
CA ASN A 671 12.91 -6.87 -21.69
C ASN A 671 14.35 -6.50 -21.31
N THR A 672 15.29 -7.00 -22.06
CA THR A 672 16.75 -6.81 -21.81
C THR A 672 17.22 -5.36 -21.92
N LYS A 673 16.43 -4.46 -22.54
CA LYS A 673 16.72 -3.02 -22.56
C LYS A 673 17.01 -2.49 -21.13
N TYR A 674 16.26 -2.96 -20.14
CA TYR A 674 16.40 -2.48 -18.76
C TYR A 674 17.62 -3.08 -18.07
N ARG A 675 17.96 -4.34 -18.34
CA ARG A 675 19.26 -4.91 -17.95
C ARG A 675 20.42 -4.10 -18.55
N ASP A 676 20.32 -3.76 -19.84
CA ASP A 676 21.38 -3.06 -20.55
C ASP A 676 21.60 -1.64 -19.99
N LYS A 677 20.55 -0.93 -19.53
CA LYS A 677 20.68 0.33 -18.78
C LYS A 677 21.51 0.15 -17.50
N ILE A 678 21.26 -0.92 -16.73
CA ILE A 678 22.03 -1.24 -15.52
C ILE A 678 23.49 -1.50 -15.87
N THR A 679 23.72 -2.33 -16.87
CA THR A 679 25.07 -2.75 -17.29
C THR A 679 25.91 -1.55 -17.76
N VAL A 680 25.32 -0.61 -18.50
CA VAL A 680 26.02 0.61 -18.94
C VAL A 680 26.57 1.40 -17.75
N GLY A 681 25.76 1.72 -16.77
CA GLY A 681 26.20 2.45 -15.57
C GLY A 681 27.19 1.65 -14.72
N LEU A 682 26.98 0.34 -14.58
CA LEU A 682 27.89 -0.54 -13.86
C LEU A 682 29.29 -0.58 -14.51
N GLU A 683 29.39 -0.69 -15.84
CA GLU A 683 30.64 -0.67 -16.56
C GLU A 683 31.38 0.68 -16.43
N ASP A 684 30.66 1.77 -16.30
CA ASP A 684 31.27 3.08 -16.05
C ASP A 684 31.77 3.19 -14.61
N ILE A 685 31.04 2.67 -13.62
CA ILE A 685 31.52 2.58 -12.23
C ILE A 685 32.78 1.72 -12.12
N LYS A 686 32.84 0.57 -12.83
CA LYS A 686 34.03 -0.29 -12.88
C LYS A 686 35.28 0.43 -13.40
N LYS A 687 35.13 1.48 -14.23
CA LYS A 687 36.23 2.30 -14.76
C LYS A 687 36.67 3.43 -13.83
N ALA A 688 35.90 3.76 -12.80
CA ALA A 688 36.32 4.75 -11.81
C ALA A 688 37.57 4.30 -11.06
N PRO A 689 38.46 5.20 -10.61
CA PRO A 689 39.79 4.85 -10.08
C PRO A 689 39.78 3.81 -8.97
N LEU A 690 38.80 3.85 -8.07
CA LEU A 690 38.62 2.88 -7.00
C LEU A 690 37.19 2.29 -7.06
N GLN A 691 36.59 2.27 -8.24
CA GLN A 691 35.24 1.76 -8.47
C GLN A 691 34.23 2.40 -7.52
N LEU A 692 33.41 1.63 -6.79
CA LEU A 692 32.43 2.18 -5.82
C LEU A 692 33.11 2.96 -4.69
N ILE A 693 34.34 2.65 -4.32
CA ILE A 693 35.09 3.35 -3.27
C ILE A 693 35.48 4.77 -3.71
N SER A 694 35.55 5.04 -5.01
CA SER A 694 35.95 6.35 -5.55
C SER A 694 35.10 7.50 -5.00
N GLY A 695 33.82 7.26 -4.81
CA GLY A 695 32.86 8.23 -4.29
C GLY A 695 31.48 8.08 -4.93
N PRO A 696 30.45 8.68 -4.35
CA PRO A 696 29.11 8.55 -4.86
C PRO A 696 28.80 9.42 -6.08
N ASP A 697 29.51 10.54 -6.30
CA ASP A 697 29.07 11.58 -7.23
C ASP A 697 29.57 11.34 -8.67
N PHE A 698 28.62 11.30 -9.60
CA PHE A 698 28.83 11.12 -11.03
C PHE A 698 28.04 12.14 -11.82
N GLU A 699 28.55 12.58 -12.97
CA GLU A 699 27.68 13.10 -14.02
C GLU A 699 26.88 11.94 -14.62
N PHE A 700 25.68 12.24 -15.06
CA PHE A 700 24.73 11.24 -15.57
C PHE A 700 24.07 11.71 -16.86
N ASP A 701 24.03 10.85 -17.85
CA ASP A 701 23.24 11.05 -19.06
C ASP A 701 21.93 10.23 -18.99
N PRO A 702 20.78 10.86 -18.74
CA PRO A 702 19.51 10.17 -18.68
C PRO A 702 19.10 9.49 -20.00
N SER A 703 19.64 9.94 -21.15
CA SER A 703 19.33 9.35 -22.46
C SER A 703 20.00 8.00 -22.69
N THR A 704 21.24 7.86 -22.20
CA THR A 704 22.11 6.71 -22.46
C THR A 704 22.41 5.88 -21.23
N CYS A 705 22.06 6.37 -20.04
CA CYS A 705 22.34 5.80 -18.73
C CYS A 705 23.84 5.73 -18.37
N HIS A 706 24.69 6.45 -19.09
CA HIS A 706 26.10 6.54 -18.80
C HIS A 706 26.40 7.39 -17.57
N LEU A 707 27.37 6.95 -16.77
CA LEU A 707 27.92 7.62 -15.61
C LEU A 707 29.35 8.08 -15.89
N ARG A 708 29.70 9.28 -15.42
CA ARG A 708 31.08 9.78 -15.49
C ARG A 708 31.52 10.21 -14.10
N TYR A 709 32.54 9.58 -13.56
CA TYR A 709 33.12 9.95 -12.28
C TYR A 709 33.65 11.40 -12.33
N ILE A 710 33.30 12.22 -11.34
CA ILE A 710 33.64 13.66 -11.32
C ILE A 710 34.55 14.08 -10.17
N GLY A 711 34.98 13.12 -9.36
CA GLY A 711 35.91 13.36 -8.26
C GLY A 711 35.30 13.12 -6.89
N GLU A 712 35.91 13.67 -5.86
CA GLU A 712 35.80 13.28 -4.47
C GLU A 712 34.71 14.03 -3.69
N ARG A 713 34.05 15.03 -4.25
CA ARG A 713 33.03 15.79 -3.52
C ARG A 713 31.88 14.87 -3.16
N THR A 714 31.62 14.73 -1.87
CA THR A 714 30.46 14.07 -1.34
C THR A 714 29.48 15.11 -0.83
N THR A 715 28.29 15.09 -1.41
CA THR A 715 27.19 15.92 -0.96
C THR A 715 26.33 15.07 -0.04
N GLY A 716 26.22 15.42 1.24
CA GLY A 716 25.40 14.74 2.21
C GLY A 716 26.03 13.57 2.96
N GLY A 717 27.33 13.29 2.79
CA GLY A 717 28.07 12.26 3.53
C GLY A 717 28.12 10.87 2.84
N SER A 718 29.14 10.09 3.17
CA SER A 718 29.37 8.78 2.56
C SER A 718 28.33 7.72 2.90
N HIS A 719 27.63 7.86 4.03
CA HIS A 719 26.58 6.92 4.43
C HIS A 719 25.43 6.88 3.40
N LEU A 720 25.14 7.96 2.68
CA LEU A 720 24.10 7.96 1.64
C LEU A 720 24.33 6.90 0.56
N GLN A 721 25.60 6.48 0.35
CA GLN A 721 25.92 5.41 -0.59
C GLN A 721 25.43 4.03 -0.14
N VAL A 722 25.20 3.83 1.16
CA VAL A 722 24.92 2.51 1.74
C VAL A 722 23.61 2.39 2.51
N CYS A 723 22.88 3.49 2.72
CA CYS A 723 21.70 3.49 3.60
C CYS A 723 20.34 3.60 2.86
N MET A 724 20.32 3.85 1.54
CA MET A 724 19.09 4.08 0.78
C MET A 724 18.64 2.85 -0.02
N GLY A 725 18.85 1.64 0.51
CA GLY A 725 18.50 0.39 -0.16
C GLY A 725 19.51 -0.08 -1.21
N ALA A 726 20.58 0.66 -1.41
CA ALA A 726 21.62 0.29 -2.39
C ALA A 726 22.24 -1.09 -2.13
N PRO A 727 22.68 -1.45 -0.91
CA PRO A 727 23.24 -2.78 -0.64
C PRO A 727 22.30 -3.92 -1.02
N GLN A 728 21.01 -3.78 -0.74
CA GLN A 728 19.99 -4.78 -1.02
C GLN A 728 19.83 -5.00 -2.53
N VAL A 729 19.69 -3.89 -3.27
CA VAL A 729 19.54 -3.94 -4.73
C VAL A 729 20.82 -4.42 -5.42
N TRP A 730 21.98 -3.94 -5.00
CA TRP A 730 23.25 -4.28 -5.63
C TRP A 730 23.63 -5.74 -5.44
N LEU A 731 23.44 -6.31 -4.23
CA LEU A 731 23.72 -7.71 -3.95
C LEU A 731 22.84 -8.63 -4.80
N GLU A 732 21.55 -8.31 -4.90
CA GLU A 732 20.63 -9.07 -5.76
C GLU A 732 20.98 -8.93 -7.25
N LEU A 733 21.34 -7.72 -7.70
CA LEU A 733 21.76 -7.48 -9.07
C LEU A 733 23.06 -8.22 -9.42
N ALA A 734 24.02 -8.30 -8.51
CA ALA A 734 25.26 -9.02 -8.73
C ALA A 734 25.00 -10.51 -9.00
N ASP A 735 24.05 -11.11 -8.25
CA ASP A 735 23.59 -12.49 -8.50
C ASP A 735 22.86 -12.59 -9.85
N LEU A 736 21.91 -11.69 -10.13
CA LEU A 736 21.12 -11.72 -11.37
C LEU A 736 21.97 -11.48 -12.63
N LEU A 737 23.02 -10.69 -12.53
CA LEU A 737 23.94 -10.43 -13.64
C LEU A 737 25.06 -11.47 -13.73
N GLU A 738 25.19 -12.36 -12.74
CA GLU A 738 26.30 -13.32 -12.61
C GLU A 738 27.67 -12.64 -12.74
N ASP A 739 27.80 -11.42 -12.11
CA ASP A 739 28.94 -10.54 -12.29
C ASP A 739 29.91 -10.62 -11.09
N GLU A 740 30.90 -11.50 -11.18
CA GLU A 740 31.95 -11.67 -10.15
C GLU A 740 32.73 -10.38 -9.84
N THR A 741 32.92 -9.50 -10.82
CA THR A 741 33.58 -8.23 -10.58
C THR A 741 32.70 -7.34 -9.69
N PHE A 742 31.40 -7.34 -9.89
CA PHE A 742 30.49 -6.59 -9.07
C PHE A 742 30.42 -7.15 -7.65
N HIS A 743 30.34 -8.47 -7.48
CA HIS A 743 30.48 -9.13 -6.16
C HIS A 743 31.73 -8.67 -5.42
N LYS A 744 32.89 -8.70 -6.12
CA LYS A 744 34.15 -8.23 -5.54
C LYS A 744 34.10 -6.75 -5.17
N MET A 745 33.55 -5.89 -6.01
CA MET A 745 33.41 -4.45 -5.72
C MET A 745 32.57 -4.18 -4.48
N LEU A 746 31.49 -4.95 -4.26
CA LEU A 746 30.63 -4.83 -3.08
C LEU A 746 31.36 -5.29 -1.82
N ALA A 747 32.10 -6.41 -1.92
CA ALA A 747 32.93 -6.91 -0.82
C ALA A 747 34.04 -5.92 -0.46
N ASP A 748 34.71 -5.34 -1.47
CA ASP A 748 35.79 -4.36 -1.29
C ASP A 748 35.24 -3.06 -0.65
N LEU A 749 34.07 -2.58 -1.07
CA LEU A 749 33.43 -1.41 -0.45
C LEU A 749 33.10 -1.67 1.01
N GLY A 750 32.50 -2.84 1.34
CA GLY A 750 32.21 -3.24 2.71
C GLY A 750 33.45 -3.31 3.57
N ARG A 751 34.54 -3.91 3.09
CA ARG A 751 35.83 -3.98 3.79
C ARG A 751 36.44 -2.59 4.00
N PHE A 752 36.48 -1.79 2.92
CA PHE A 752 37.09 -0.46 2.93
C PHE A 752 36.41 0.49 3.92
N TYR A 753 35.11 0.39 4.07
CA TYR A 753 34.33 1.20 5.00
C TYR A 753 34.79 1.03 6.45
N TYR A 754 35.34 -0.11 6.81
CA TYR A 754 35.74 -0.47 8.17
C TYR A 754 37.25 -0.38 8.44
N LEU A 755 38.06 -0.07 7.44
CA LEU A 755 39.49 0.11 7.61
C LEU A 755 39.80 1.32 8.50
N PRO A 756 40.87 1.27 9.31
CA PRO A 756 41.42 2.45 9.97
C PRO A 756 41.74 3.54 8.97
N ARG A 757 41.56 4.79 9.34
CA ARG A 757 41.75 5.96 8.45
C ARG A 757 43.09 5.97 7.73
N GLU A 758 44.16 5.64 8.39
CA GLU A 758 45.51 5.56 7.82
C GLU A 758 45.56 4.55 6.67
N GLN A 759 44.94 3.36 6.86
CA GLN A 759 44.86 2.33 5.84
C GLN A 759 43.96 2.75 4.68
N GLN A 760 42.84 3.45 4.96
CA GLN A 760 41.97 4.00 3.90
C GLN A 760 42.74 4.96 2.99
N ILE A 761 43.56 5.85 3.58
CA ILE A 761 44.40 6.80 2.82
C ILE A 761 45.44 6.05 2.02
N GLU A 762 46.14 5.09 2.63
CA GLU A 762 47.19 4.31 1.97
C GLU A 762 46.64 3.50 0.80
N GLU A 763 45.60 2.69 1.03
CA GLU A 763 45.01 1.83 0.00
C GLU A 763 44.34 2.62 -1.12
N SER A 764 43.80 3.79 -0.83
CA SER A 764 43.23 4.67 -1.85
C SER A 764 44.25 5.53 -2.57
N HIS A 765 45.55 5.43 -2.22
CA HIS A 765 46.60 6.34 -2.73
C HIS A 765 46.24 7.83 -2.60
N GLY A 766 45.50 8.15 -1.53
CA GLY A 766 45.05 9.51 -1.25
C GLY A 766 43.82 9.97 -2.08
N ILE A 767 43.26 9.13 -2.96
CA ILE A 767 42.11 9.49 -3.82
C ILE A 767 40.89 9.88 -3.00
N ILE A 768 40.66 9.25 -1.84
CA ILE A 768 39.51 9.59 -0.98
C ILE A 768 39.60 10.96 -0.32
N GLY A 769 40.79 11.61 -0.33
CA GLY A 769 40.97 12.94 0.25
C GLY A 769 40.53 13.02 1.70
N ASP A 770 39.78 14.06 2.03
CA ASP A 770 39.19 14.29 3.37
C ASP A 770 37.85 13.56 3.59
N ARG A 771 37.40 12.74 2.66
CA ARG A 771 36.10 12.03 2.75
C ARG A 771 36.11 11.07 3.94
N GLU A 772 35.11 11.21 4.79
CA GLU A 772 34.85 10.37 5.94
C GLU A 772 33.77 9.30 5.62
N PHE A 773 33.98 8.09 6.11
CA PHE A 773 33.00 7.00 6.01
C PHE A 773 32.12 6.99 7.27
N THR A 774 31.12 7.87 7.24
CA THR A 774 30.23 8.17 8.38
C THR A 774 29.20 7.08 8.60
N LEU A 775 28.63 7.01 9.82
CA LEU A 775 27.57 6.07 10.22
C LEU A 775 27.83 4.63 9.80
N PRO A 776 28.96 4.03 10.19
CA PRO A 776 29.43 2.74 9.68
C PRO A 776 28.44 1.58 9.94
N PHE A 777 27.59 1.64 10.95
CA PHE A 777 26.57 0.61 11.19
C PHE A 777 25.58 0.47 10.00
N MET A 778 25.36 1.51 9.22
CA MET A 778 24.48 1.46 8.04
C MET A 778 25.08 0.67 6.88
N SER A 779 26.41 0.47 6.87
CA SER A 779 27.11 -0.36 5.88
C SER A 779 27.31 -1.81 6.34
N ALA A 780 26.74 -2.21 7.49
CA ALA A 780 27.04 -3.50 8.11
C ALA A 780 26.71 -4.71 7.21
N ALA A 781 25.64 -4.60 6.41
CA ALA A 781 25.35 -5.64 5.41
C ALA A 781 26.49 -5.85 4.41
N LEU A 782 27.09 -4.77 3.90
CA LEU A 782 28.25 -4.87 3.00
C LEU A 782 29.52 -5.29 3.73
N GLY A 783 29.73 -4.84 4.97
CA GLY A 783 30.83 -5.30 5.82
C GLY A 783 30.78 -6.79 6.07
N ALA A 784 29.61 -7.31 6.41
CA ALA A 784 29.38 -8.74 6.61
C ALA A 784 29.53 -9.53 5.29
N TYR A 785 28.99 -9.00 4.19
CA TYR A 785 29.21 -9.62 2.88
C TYR A 785 30.69 -9.67 2.50
N GLY A 786 31.43 -8.58 2.72
CA GLY A 786 32.89 -8.56 2.50
C GLY A 786 33.65 -9.52 3.39
N ALA A 787 33.22 -9.69 4.64
CA ALA A 787 33.82 -10.66 5.57
C ALA A 787 33.57 -12.09 5.11
N MET A 788 32.37 -12.43 4.71
CA MET A 788 32.03 -13.76 4.16
C MET A 788 32.79 -14.03 2.85
N TYR A 789 32.73 -13.10 1.89
CA TYR A 789 33.35 -13.23 0.58
C TYR A 789 34.87 -13.39 0.68
N GLY A 790 35.54 -12.59 1.52
CA GLY A 790 36.98 -12.62 1.75
C GLY A 790 37.42 -13.60 2.82
N LYS A 791 36.54 -14.32 3.48
CA LYS A 791 36.82 -15.17 4.66
C LYS A 791 37.62 -14.41 5.73
N ASN A 792 37.21 -13.15 6.00
CA ASN A 792 37.97 -12.22 6.82
C ASN A 792 37.35 -12.11 8.22
N VAL A 793 37.88 -12.85 9.17
CA VAL A 793 37.42 -12.90 10.56
C VAL A 793 37.53 -11.52 11.23
N TRP A 794 38.61 -10.77 10.99
CA TRP A 794 38.74 -9.42 11.54
C TRP A 794 37.60 -8.50 11.07
N LEU A 795 37.22 -8.58 9.81
CA LEU A 795 36.12 -7.76 9.28
C LEU A 795 34.77 -8.22 9.86
N ALA A 796 34.58 -9.53 10.06
CA ALA A 796 33.40 -10.06 10.72
C ALA A 796 33.25 -9.54 12.17
N ASP A 797 34.35 -9.68 12.97
CA ASP A 797 34.39 -9.16 14.33
C ASP A 797 34.14 -7.66 14.37
N ARG A 798 34.77 -6.91 13.48
CA ARG A 798 34.61 -5.46 13.38
C ARG A 798 33.18 -5.05 12.99
N THR A 799 32.56 -5.79 12.08
CA THR A 799 31.15 -5.56 11.67
C THR A 799 30.21 -5.77 12.84
N TRP A 800 30.36 -6.88 13.58
CA TRP A 800 29.57 -7.12 14.78
C TRP A 800 29.82 -6.08 15.84
N GLN A 801 31.08 -5.69 16.08
CA GLN A 801 31.45 -4.66 17.03
C GLN A 801 30.68 -3.36 16.74
N ILE A 802 30.72 -2.85 15.52
CA ILE A 802 30.11 -1.59 15.11
C ILE A 802 28.59 -1.67 15.20
N LEU A 803 27.99 -2.78 14.75
CA LEU A 803 26.54 -2.93 14.78
C LEU A 803 26.00 -3.05 16.20
N LEU A 804 26.65 -3.87 17.06
CA LEU A 804 26.23 -4.06 18.44
C LEU A 804 26.50 -2.83 19.30
N GLN A 805 27.59 -2.09 19.05
CA GLN A 805 27.96 -0.91 19.80
C GLN A 805 26.90 0.20 19.71
N THR A 806 26.08 0.22 18.67
CA THR A 806 24.96 1.17 18.54
C THR A 806 23.84 0.92 19.57
N MET A 807 23.75 -0.29 20.13
CA MET A 807 22.65 -0.73 20.99
C MET A 807 23.09 -1.23 22.35
N ILE A 808 24.36 -1.61 22.50
CA ILE A 808 24.94 -2.10 23.76
C ILE A 808 25.94 -1.07 24.28
N HIS A 809 25.49 -0.21 25.22
CA HIS A 809 26.32 0.85 25.79
C HIS A 809 26.46 0.71 27.31
N GLU A 810 27.58 1.17 27.83
CA GLU A 810 27.67 1.51 29.26
C GLU A 810 26.73 2.71 29.52
N GLY A 811 25.52 2.41 29.98
CA GLY A 811 24.70 3.33 30.72
C GLY A 811 23.45 3.91 30.06
N ASN A 812 23.12 3.71 28.73
CA ASN A 812 21.94 4.37 28.20
C ASN A 812 21.04 3.59 27.23
N HIS A 813 21.47 2.58 26.52
CA HIS A 813 20.62 1.91 25.50
C HIS A 813 20.96 0.42 25.37
N ASP A 814 20.35 -0.41 26.20
CA ASP A 814 20.45 -1.86 26.03
C ASP A 814 19.36 -2.37 25.06
N GLY A 815 19.38 -1.90 23.80
CA GLY A 815 18.42 -2.28 22.81
C GLY A 815 17.17 -1.39 22.74
N PHE A 816 16.16 -1.86 22.03
CA PHE A 816 14.83 -1.23 21.98
C PHE A 816 14.11 -1.51 23.30
N GLN A 817 14.13 -0.56 24.22
CA GLN A 817 13.45 -0.66 25.51
C GLN A 817 12.21 0.20 25.52
N ILE A 818 11.05 -0.43 25.51
CA ILE A 818 9.76 0.26 25.65
C ILE A 818 9.61 0.71 27.11
N GLN A 819 9.44 2.00 27.29
CA GLN A 819 9.11 2.64 28.56
C GLN A 819 7.64 3.05 28.55
N TYR A 820 7.04 3.10 29.72
CA TYR A 820 5.66 3.55 29.88
C TYR A 820 5.62 4.82 30.71
N LEU A 821 4.99 5.86 30.18
CA LEU A 821 4.75 7.07 30.94
C LEU A 821 3.89 6.75 32.16
N LYS A 822 4.21 7.42 33.30
CA LYS A 822 3.48 7.23 34.55
C LYS A 822 2.01 7.57 34.37
N ASP A 823 1.18 6.75 34.96
CA ASP A 823 -0.26 6.79 34.91
C ASP A 823 -0.82 8.16 35.30
N CYS A 824 -1.62 8.77 34.44
CA CYS A 824 -2.40 9.98 34.73
C CYS A 824 -3.84 9.62 35.12
N GLY A 825 -4.06 8.53 35.81
CA GLY A 825 -5.36 8.00 36.22
C GLY A 825 -5.76 6.74 35.46
N ASN A 826 -7.04 6.58 35.14
CA ASN A 826 -7.58 5.37 34.49
C ASN A 826 -7.31 5.25 32.96
N GLN A 827 -6.35 5.98 32.42
CA GLN A 827 -6.03 5.93 31.01
C GLN A 827 -4.97 4.87 30.71
N ALA A 828 -4.99 4.33 29.48
CA ALA A 828 -3.95 3.44 28.99
C ALA A 828 -2.58 4.12 29.07
N LYS A 829 -1.57 3.38 29.50
CA LYS A 829 -0.20 3.90 29.58
C LYS A 829 0.36 4.12 28.19
N LEU A 830 0.89 5.30 27.93
CA LEU A 830 1.59 5.61 26.70
C LEU A 830 2.94 4.90 26.66
N ALA A 831 3.15 4.06 25.65
CA ALA A 831 4.44 3.43 25.39
C ALA A 831 5.35 4.38 24.61
N GLU A 832 6.64 4.40 24.91
CA GLU A 832 7.63 5.17 24.16
C GLU A 832 9.01 4.50 24.18
N ILE A 833 9.79 4.76 23.15
CA ILE A 833 11.24 4.57 23.14
C ILE A 833 11.84 5.96 22.97
N PRO A 834 12.36 6.59 24.06
CA PRO A 834 12.63 8.05 24.08
C PRO A 834 13.61 8.55 23.02
N TRP A 835 14.51 7.69 22.55
CA TRP A 835 15.59 8.03 21.62
C TRP A 835 15.29 7.63 20.16
N ILE A 836 14.15 7.02 19.88
CA ILE A 836 13.90 6.39 18.59
C ILE A 836 13.74 7.40 17.45
N SER A 837 14.30 7.03 16.31
CA SER A 837 13.88 7.51 15.02
C SER A 837 13.60 6.33 14.08
N THR A 838 12.67 6.48 13.18
CA THR A 838 12.30 5.43 12.21
C THR A 838 13.48 5.07 11.33
N ASN A 839 14.26 6.05 10.92
CA ASN A 839 15.48 5.87 10.16
C ASN A 839 16.51 4.96 10.87
N PHE A 840 16.73 5.19 12.15
CA PHE A 840 17.65 4.35 12.92
C PHE A 840 17.10 2.93 13.08
N ALA A 841 15.82 2.80 13.48
CA ALA A 841 15.20 1.50 13.69
C ALA A 841 15.21 0.65 12.40
N ALA A 842 14.83 1.26 11.27
CA ALA A 842 14.82 0.60 9.97
C ALA A 842 16.20 0.13 9.55
N GLN A 843 17.22 1.01 9.62
CA GLN A 843 18.58 0.69 9.22
C GLN A 843 19.22 -0.35 10.13
N TRP A 844 19.01 -0.24 11.45
CA TRP A 844 19.56 -1.21 12.39
C TRP A 844 18.94 -2.60 12.17
N CYS A 845 17.63 -2.71 12.14
CA CYS A 845 16.93 -3.97 11.95
C CYS A 845 17.26 -4.61 10.60
N LEU A 846 17.27 -3.82 9.53
CA LEU A 846 17.61 -4.28 8.18
C LEU A 846 19.03 -4.85 8.13
N ASN A 847 20.00 -4.14 8.72
CA ASN A 847 21.39 -4.60 8.78
C ASN A 847 21.55 -5.85 9.65
N VAL A 848 20.90 -5.95 10.82
CA VAL A 848 20.90 -7.17 11.64
C VAL A 848 20.42 -8.38 10.83
N ILE A 849 19.31 -8.25 10.11
CA ILE A 849 18.73 -9.32 9.30
C ILE A 849 19.74 -9.81 8.25
N MET A 850 20.46 -8.90 7.60
CA MET A 850 21.43 -9.25 6.57
C MET A 850 22.78 -9.74 7.13
N VAL A 851 23.26 -9.14 8.20
CA VAL A 851 24.52 -9.57 8.85
C VAL A 851 24.40 -10.98 9.41
N LEU A 852 23.26 -11.34 9.99
CA LEU A 852 22.98 -12.71 10.43
C LEU A 852 22.98 -13.72 9.27
N GLU A 853 22.67 -13.30 8.05
CA GLU A 853 22.76 -14.18 6.87
C GLU A 853 24.21 -14.50 6.51
N PHE A 854 25.12 -13.51 6.61
CA PHE A 854 26.48 -13.64 6.10
C PHE A 854 27.49 -14.13 7.13
N ILE A 855 27.39 -13.70 8.39
CA ILE A 855 28.42 -13.91 9.43
C ILE A 855 27.82 -14.25 10.80
N ARG A 856 26.77 -15.07 10.83
CA ARG A 856 26.16 -15.54 12.09
C ARG A 856 27.15 -16.31 12.97
N ASP A 857 28.02 -17.11 12.37
CA ASP A 857 28.95 -17.97 13.10
C ASP A 857 30.00 -17.17 13.90
N GLU A 858 30.27 -15.92 13.50
CA GLU A 858 31.14 -14.99 14.19
C GLU A 858 30.44 -14.11 15.24
N LEU A 859 29.12 -14.25 15.41
CA LEU A 859 28.39 -13.55 16.45
C LEU A 859 28.87 -13.95 17.85
N PRO A 860 29.18 -13.01 18.77
CA PRO A 860 29.40 -13.34 20.18
C PRO A 860 28.28 -14.21 20.76
N GLN A 861 28.62 -15.25 21.49
CA GLN A 861 27.63 -16.21 22.00
C GLN A 861 26.85 -15.70 23.20
N THR A 862 27.45 -14.81 23.98
CA THR A 862 26.86 -14.28 25.22
C THR A 862 26.89 -12.76 25.25
N MET A 863 25.98 -12.14 26.00
CA MET A 863 25.95 -10.69 26.22
C MET A 863 27.26 -10.17 26.78
N LYS A 864 27.91 -10.94 27.66
CA LYS A 864 29.22 -10.57 28.19
C LYS A 864 30.29 -10.48 27.11
N GLN A 865 30.32 -11.42 26.17
CA GLN A 865 31.27 -11.38 25.06
C GLN A 865 30.97 -10.19 24.13
N ALA A 866 29.68 -9.92 23.87
CA ALA A 866 29.25 -8.76 23.08
C ALA A 866 29.69 -7.45 23.74
N GLN A 867 29.49 -7.29 25.03
CA GLN A 867 29.95 -6.13 25.80
C GLN A 867 31.49 -5.97 25.75
N GLN A 868 32.23 -7.09 25.85
CA GLN A 868 33.70 -7.05 25.73
C GLN A 868 34.14 -6.62 24.32
N LEU A 869 33.46 -7.10 23.29
CA LEU A 869 33.73 -6.71 21.90
C LEU A 869 33.47 -5.21 21.67
N THR A 870 32.40 -4.67 22.25
CA THR A 870 32.03 -3.25 22.07
C THR A 870 32.91 -2.30 22.88
N GLN A 871 33.54 -2.71 23.99
CA GLN A 871 34.44 -1.86 24.80
C GLN A 871 35.79 -1.52 24.15
N GLY A 872 36.20 -2.27 23.13
CA GLY A 872 37.46 -2.06 22.39
C GLY A 872 37.39 -1.14 21.18
N GLY A 873 36.23 -0.54 20.92
CA GLY A 873 36.01 0.29 19.73
C GLY A 873 36.42 1.75 19.94
N ASP A 874 37.15 2.30 18.98
CA ASP A 874 37.46 3.73 18.92
C ASP A 874 36.17 4.58 18.83
N ASP A 875 36.23 5.83 19.35
CA ASP A 875 35.15 6.83 19.40
C ASP A 875 34.54 7.24 18.03
N PHE A 876 34.40 6.32 17.08
CA PHE A 876 33.84 6.59 15.73
C PHE A 876 32.34 6.88 15.69
N LEU A 877 31.65 6.99 16.83
CA LEU A 877 30.29 6.51 16.82
C LEU A 877 29.19 7.54 16.86
N PHE A 878 29.36 8.66 17.32
CA PHE A 878 28.24 9.62 17.31
C PHE A 878 28.75 11.06 17.32
N HIS A 879 29.03 11.58 16.15
CA HIS A 879 28.73 13.00 16.00
C HIS A 879 27.21 13.14 16.04
N LYS A 880 26.74 13.67 17.18
CA LYS A 880 25.33 13.99 17.41
C LYS A 880 24.79 14.75 16.20
N ALA A 881 23.79 14.11 15.52
CA ALA A 881 22.95 14.84 14.59
C ALA A 881 22.03 15.80 15.35
#